data_4a87dbc6dec238b87a6d701f4d611958
#
_entry.id   4a87dbc6dec238b87a6d701f4d611958
#
_cell.length_a   1.000
_cell.length_b   1.000
_cell.length_c   1.000
_cell.angle_alpha   90.00
_cell.angle_beta   90.00
_cell.angle_gamma   90.00
#
_symmetry.space_group_name_H-M   'P 1'
#
loop_
_entity.id
_entity.type
_entity.pdbx_description
1 polymer ?
#
loop_
_entity_poly.entity_id
_entity_poly.type
_entity_poly.pdbx_seq_one_letter_code
_entity_poly.pdbx_strand_id
1 'polypeptide(L)'
;MQVDKSKCSPMMQNYIETKEQYQDCILFYRLGDFYEMFFDDAILVSRELEITLTGKDCGLEERAPMAGVPFHAAENYIAKLVSKGYKVAICEQLEDPKTTKGIVKRGVIKIVTPGTVVESNMLEERKNNYIMAIYKAGLYFGIAVSDISTGEFYSSSIKENNNFSLLLDEISRYNPAEIVANKMMMDSTEEITKIKTRFPNVYITSTNEEYFSEDTSKILNNFTLVDSKGNEFTEIKQNLLAICSINALIEYIEKTQMTDLSHINKIVIYSVSKYMSLDINARRNLEITEKLRDKSKKGTLLWVLDKTSTSMGGRLLRRWLNDPLIDEKEINKRLGAVEELKNDIILRGDIIENLKKVYDIERLAGKMAYGNATPRDMITLKNSLIKLPEIKSTLEEVRSEYLTEICSNIDELQDIFKLIDESIVEDPPMNTKDGGYIKLGYSEEIDNLKNATQNGKSWLMKLEADEKEKTGIKSLKVGFNKVFGYYIEVTNMYKNMVPDNYIRKQTLTNGERYITEELKNMENQILGAEEKVIKLELEAFKTIREEISKNIKRLQRTAEAVSCLDVLSSFAKVAEDMNYCKPIINKEGIIDIKDGRHPVIGKMLGAGEFIPNDTYLDESLNRLSIITGPNMAGKSTYMRQVALITLMAQVGSFVPASSATIGVVDKIFTRVGASDDLSMGQSTFMVEMMEVATILKEATKNSLVILDEIGRGTSTYDGLSIAWAVAEYIADKNKCGAKTLFATHYHEMTTLEEEGNGIKNYSIAVKEKGEDIIFLRKIVKGGTDESYGVHVAKLAGVPKEVTKRANEILKSLERKSILKDKPQTKSEKQKQEGQFDMFNYKLAEIAHELDMVNLNELTPIDALNTLVKIKEKMTF
;
A
#
# COMPACT_ATOMS: atom_id res chain seq x y z
N MET A 1 27.12 9.96 -23.66
CA MET A 1 28.35 10.67 -24.08
C MET A 1 29.42 9.65 -24.46
N GLN A 2 29.97 9.68 -25.66
CA GLN A 2 31.14 8.86 -26.03
C GLN A 2 32.39 9.54 -25.45
N VAL A 3 32.83 9.10 -24.29
CA VAL A 3 34.08 9.56 -23.67
C VAL A 3 35.20 8.63 -24.12
N ASP A 4 36.30 9.20 -24.62
CA ASP A 4 37.48 8.41 -24.98
C ASP A 4 38.19 7.91 -23.72
N LYS A 5 37.94 6.65 -23.38
CA LYS A 5 38.49 6.01 -22.17
C LYS A 5 40.01 6.06 -22.07
N SER A 6 40.71 6.02 -23.22
CA SER A 6 42.16 5.95 -23.23
C SER A 6 42.83 7.22 -22.70
N LYS A 7 42.13 8.35 -22.72
CA LYS A 7 42.59 9.65 -22.22
C LYS A 7 42.24 9.88 -20.74
N CYS A 8 41.39 9.04 -20.15
CA CYS A 8 40.94 9.22 -18.78
C CYS A 8 41.96 8.72 -17.78
N SER A 9 41.93 9.29 -16.56
CA SER A 9 42.67 8.78 -15.40
C SER A 9 42.24 7.32 -15.08
N PRO A 10 43.14 6.50 -14.53
CA PRO A 10 42.81 5.09 -14.22
C PRO A 10 41.59 4.91 -13.33
N MET A 11 41.35 5.84 -12.40
CA MET A 11 40.14 5.87 -11.57
C MET A 11 38.87 6.10 -12.40
N MET A 12 38.93 7.05 -13.35
CA MET A 12 37.81 7.36 -14.21
C MET A 12 37.52 6.24 -15.23
N GLN A 13 38.57 5.55 -15.70
CA GLN A 13 38.41 4.36 -16.53
C GLN A 13 37.61 3.29 -15.79
N ASN A 14 37.94 3.02 -14.53
CA ASN A 14 37.21 2.06 -13.68
C ASN A 14 35.77 2.51 -13.43
N TYR A 15 35.52 3.81 -13.22
CA TYR A 15 34.16 4.36 -13.11
C TYR A 15 33.34 4.09 -14.39
N ILE A 16 33.91 4.39 -15.56
CA ILE A 16 33.22 4.22 -16.84
C ILE A 16 32.93 2.74 -17.10
N GLU A 17 33.90 1.84 -16.85
CA GLU A 17 33.70 0.39 -16.98
C GLU A 17 32.59 -0.13 -16.07
N THR A 18 32.54 0.36 -14.82
CA THR A 18 31.45 0.02 -13.90
C THR A 18 30.11 0.58 -14.40
N LYS A 19 30.07 1.83 -14.85
CA LYS A 19 28.84 2.44 -15.38
C LYS A 19 28.30 1.73 -16.61
N GLU A 20 29.15 1.22 -17.47
CA GLU A 20 28.73 0.46 -18.66
C GLU A 20 28.00 -0.85 -18.32
N GLN A 21 28.31 -1.45 -17.18
CA GLN A 21 27.60 -2.64 -16.69
C GLN A 21 26.21 -2.28 -16.05
N TYR A 22 26.05 -1.03 -15.58
CA TYR A 22 24.86 -0.56 -14.87
C TYR A 22 24.30 0.73 -15.50
N GLN A 23 24.05 0.70 -16.82
CA GLN A 23 23.67 1.89 -17.61
C GLN A 23 22.33 2.50 -17.15
N ASP A 24 21.40 1.68 -16.72
CA ASP A 24 20.06 2.05 -16.26
C ASP A 24 20.00 2.53 -14.79
N CYS A 25 21.15 2.50 -14.09
CA CYS A 25 21.26 2.89 -12.68
C CYS A 25 22.09 4.17 -12.53
N ILE A 26 21.74 5.03 -11.59
CA ILE A 26 22.62 6.11 -11.13
C ILE A 26 23.74 5.47 -10.30
N LEU A 27 25.00 5.68 -10.69
CA LEU A 27 26.14 5.04 -10.01
C LEU A 27 26.68 5.91 -8.87
N PHE A 28 26.43 5.48 -7.63
CA PHE A 28 27.04 6.06 -6.42
C PHE A 28 28.40 5.43 -6.19
N TYR A 29 29.46 6.09 -6.66
CA TYR A 29 30.81 5.56 -6.68
C TYR A 29 31.61 6.05 -5.48
N ARG A 30 32.06 5.17 -4.61
CA ARG A 30 32.78 5.51 -3.37
C ARG A 30 34.18 6.05 -3.61
N LEU A 31 34.42 7.29 -3.20
CA LEU A 31 35.72 7.93 -3.22
C LEU A 31 35.98 8.63 -1.87
N GLY A 32 36.80 7.99 -1.04
CA GLY A 32 37.05 8.45 0.32
C GLY A 32 35.76 8.50 1.15
N ASP A 33 35.42 9.67 1.68
CA ASP A 33 34.25 9.90 2.53
C ASP A 33 32.99 10.31 1.74
N PHE A 34 33.06 10.26 0.39
CA PHE A 34 31.94 10.64 -0.46
C PHE A 34 31.55 9.51 -1.41
N TYR A 35 30.27 9.50 -1.80
CA TYR A 35 29.83 8.91 -3.05
C TYR A 35 29.82 10.00 -4.11
N GLU A 36 30.61 9.82 -5.16
CA GLU A 36 30.70 10.75 -6.26
C GLU A 36 30.02 10.16 -7.50
N MET A 37 29.26 10.97 -8.21
CA MET A 37 28.63 10.70 -9.48
C MET A 37 29.26 11.58 -10.55
N PHE A 38 29.38 11.07 -11.78
CA PHE A 38 30.02 11.79 -12.87
C PHE A 38 29.13 11.84 -14.12
N PHE A 39 29.45 12.75 -15.03
CA PHE A 39 28.78 12.93 -16.32
C PHE A 39 27.26 13.11 -16.18
N ASP A 40 26.48 12.35 -16.96
CA ASP A 40 25.02 12.44 -17.00
C ASP A 40 24.37 12.15 -15.64
N ASP A 41 24.94 11.21 -14.87
CA ASP A 41 24.47 10.92 -13.51
C ASP A 41 24.65 12.13 -12.57
N ALA A 42 25.75 12.85 -12.68
CA ALA A 42 26.01 14.05 -11.87
C ALA A 42 25.02 15.17 -12.19
N ILE A 43 24.75 15.40 -13.48
CA ILE A 43 23.80 16.41 -13.94
C ILE A 43 22.39 16.08 -13.45
N LEU A 44 21.99 14.81 -13.60
CA LEU A 44 20.70 14.32 -13.16
C LEU A 44 20.53 14.48 -11.65
N VAL A 45 21.48 13.97 -10.88
CA VAL A 45 21.43 13.97 -9.41
C VAL A 45 21.48 15.40 -8.85
N SER A 46 22.32 16.29 -9.44
CA SER A 46 22.36 17.70 -9.05
C SER A 46 20.98 18.35 -9.17
N ARG A 47 20.27 18.08 -10.27
CA ARG A 47 18.91 18.61 -10.50
C ARG A 47 17.88 17.99 -9.57
N GLU A 48 17.87 16.65 -9.43
CA GLU A 48 16.83 15.93 -8.67
C GLU A 48 16.95 16.10 -7.15
N LEU A 49 18.17 16.30 -6.65
CA LEU A 49 18.48 16.44 -5.22
C LEU A 49 18.77 17.89 -4.80
N GLU A 50 18.82 18.83 -5.77
CA GLU A 50 19.17 20.25 -5.55
C GLU A 50 20.54 20.41 -4.87
N ILE A 51 21.53 19.60 -5.27
CA ILE A 51 22.91 19.67 -4.78
C ILE A 51 23.82 20.32 -5.82
N THR A 52 24.95 20.88 -5.37
CA THR A 52 25.89 21.61 -6.21
C THR A 52 26.53 20.70 -7.26
N LEU A 53 26.42 21.09 -8.52
CA LEU A 53 27.17 20.50 -9.62
C LEU A 53 28.58 21.15 -9.68
N THR A 54 29.62 20.32 -9.62
CA THR A 54 31.02 20.74 -9.69
C THR A 54 31.70 20.06 -10.87
N GLY A 55 33.00 20.24 -11.03
CA GLY A 55 33.80 19.58 -12.06
C GLY A 55 35.06 18.95 -11.48
N LYS A 56 35.37 17.72 -11.87
CA LYS A 56 36.60 16.99 -11.50
C LYS A 56 37.50 16.82 -12.71
N ASP A 57 38.81 17.09 -12.50
CA ASP A 57 39.81 16.76 -13.49
C ASP A 57 40.01 15.26 -13.59
N CYS A 58 39.84 14.71 -14.79
CA CYS A 58 39.88 13.28 -15.03
C CYS A 58 40.82 12.92 -16.24
N GLY A 59 41.63 13.86 -16.70
CA GLY A 59 42.56 13.69 -17.84
C GLY A 59 41.93 14.05 -19.19
N LEU A 60 40.72 14.56 -19.23
CA LEU A 60 40.06 15.12 -20.40
C LEU A 60 40.37 16.61 -20.53
N GLU A 61 40.16 17.17 -21.72
CA GLU A 61 40.36 18.63 -21.99
C GLU A 61 39.42 19.49 -21.12
N GLU A 62 38.20 19.01 -20.91
CA GLU A 62 37.22 19.63 -20.01
C GLU A 62 37.06 18.81 -18.72
N ARG A 63 36.77 19.51 -17.62
CA ARG A 63 36.45 18.86 -16.33
C ARG A 63 35.17 18.05 -16.46
N ALA A 64 35.20 16.79 -16.04
CA ALA A 64 34.00 15.96 -15.96
C ALA A 64 32.99 16.55 -14.97
N PRO A 65 31.70 16.77 -15.33
CA PRO A 65 30.66 17.12 -14.38
C PRO A 65 30.65 16.15 -13.23
N MET A 66 30.60 16.65 -12.01
CA MET A 66 30.63 15.82 -10.78
C MET A 66 29.62 16.39 -9.75
N ALA A 67 28.89 15.48 -9.13
CA ALA A 67 28.13 15.73 -7.91
C ALA A 67 28.53 14.71 -6.85
N GLY A 68 28.48 15.09 -5.58
CA GLY A 68 28.88 14.17 -4.51
C GLY A 68 28.08 14.38 -3.24
N VAL A 69 27.86 13.28 -2.52
CA VAL A 69 27.18 13.26 -1.21
C VAL A 69 28.04 12.55 -0.17
N PRO A 70 28.08 13.00 1.08
CA PRO A 70 28.79 12.30 2.14
C PRO A 70 28.23 10.90 2.32
N PHE A 71 29.10 9.88 2.45
CA PHE A 71 28.68 8.49 2.53
C PHE A 71 27.76 8.19 3.71
N HIS A 72 27.97 8.84 4.84
CA HIS A 72 27.16 8.67 6.03
C HIS A 72 25.75 9.27 5.91
N ALA A 73 25.51 10.14 4.93
CA ALA A 73 24.22 10.76 4.65
C ALA A 73 23.58 10.21 3.38
N ALA A 74 24.24 9.29 2.66
CA ALA A 74 23.84 8.82 1.34
C ALA A 74 22.44 8.20 1.31
N GLU A 75 22.03 7.47 2.36
CA GLU A 75 20.72 6.83 2.43
C GLU A 75 19.56 7.80 2.20
N ASN A 76 19.62 9.00 2.78
CA ASN A 76 18.57 10.01 2.60
C ASN A 76 18.50 10.54 1.15
N TYR A 77 19.63 10.62 0.47
CA TYR A 77 19.69 11.01 -0.93
C TYR A 77 19.22 9.90 -1.86
N ILE A 78 19.63 8.66 -1.56
CA ILE A 78 19.17 7.45 -2.28
C ILE A 78 17.65 7.33 -2.15
N ALA A 79 17.10 7.50 -0.93
CA ALA A 79 15.66 7.48 -0.68
C ALA A 79 14.89 8.45 -1.60
N LYS A 80 15.38 9.69 -1.73
CA LYS A 80 14.77 10.70 -2.61
C LYS A 80 14.82 10.32 -4.10
N LEU A 81 15.92 9.74 -4.56
CA LEU A 81 16.03 9.29 -5.96
C LEU A 81 15.13 8.09 -6.23
N VAL A 82 15.15 7.10 -5.35
CA VAL A 82 14.33 5.89 -5.47
C VAL A 82 12.83 6.21 -5.39
N SER A 83 12.42 7.15 -4.53
CA SER A 83 11.01 7.60 -4.47
C SER A 83 10.54 8.31 -5.74
N LYS A 84 11.49 8.85 -6.55
CA LYS A 84 11.23 9.41 -7.88
C LYS A 84 11.38 8.36 -9.00
N GLY A 85 11.70 7.08 -8.64
CA GLY A 85 11.80 5.94 -9.53
C GLY A 85 13.13 5.66 -10.18
N TYR A 86 14.15 6.35 -9.74
CA TYR A 86 15.50 6.05 -10.21
C TYR A 86 16.06 4.81 -9.52
N LYS A 87 16.81 4.01 -10.26
CA LYS A 87 17.61 2.91 -9.70
C LYS A 87 18.98 3.46 -9.32
N VAL A 88 19.50 3.05 -8.18
CA VAL A 88 20.80 3.48 -7.66
C VAL A 88 21.70 2.29 -7.44
N ALA A 89 22.82 2.21 -8.15
CA ALA A 89 23.87 1.23 -7.94
C ALA A 89 24.90 1.78 -6.93
N ILE A 90 25.12 1.05 -5.84
CA ILE A 90 26.06 1.42 -4.77
C ILE A 90 27.37 0.70 -5.02
N CYS A 91 28.40 1.45 -5.38
CA CYS A 91 29.75 0.95 -5.63
C CYS A 91 30.66 1.28 -4.45
N GLU A 92 31.11 0.24 -3.72
CA GLU A 92 31.96 0.34 -2.53
C GLU A 92 33.40 -0.09 -2.80
N GLN A 93 34.29 0.33 -1.90
CA GLN A 93 35.66 -0.13 -1.84
C GLN A 93 35.69 -1.56 -1.25
N LEU A 94 36.21 -2.51 -2.04
CA LEU A 94 36.31 -3.92 -1.63
C LEU A 94 37.60 -4.24 -0.86
N GLU A 95 38.54 -3.30 -0.88
CA GLU A 95 39.86 -3.42 -0.23
C GLU A 95 40.12 -2.23 0.70
N ASP A 96 40.86 -2.45 1.76
CA ASP A 96 41.26 -1.37 2.66
C ASP A 96 42.32 -0.45 1.99
N PRO A 97 42.00 0.86 1.83
CA PRO A 97 42.95 1.84 1.24
C PRO A 97 44.29 1.91 1.95
N LYS A 98 44.38 1.54 3.25
CA LYS A 98 45.61 1.59 4.04
C LYS A 98 46.58 0.45 3.67
N THR A 99 46.05 -0.68 3.17
CA THR A 99 46.85 -1.87 2.88
C THR A 99 47.15 -2.06 1.41
N THR A 100 46.41 -1.39 0.51
CA THR A 100 46.52 -1.59 -0.93
C THR A 100 47.56 -0.67 -1.56
N LYS A 101 48.52 -1.25 -2.31
CA LYS A 101 49.48 -0.52 -3.14
C LYS A 101 48.86 -0.31 -4.52
N GLY A 102 48.36 0.91 -4.78
CA GLY A 102 47.78 1.27 -6.08
C GLY A 102 46.29 1.68 -5.97
N ILE A 103 45.48 1.42 -7.04
CA ILE A 103 44.07 1.75 -7.04
C ILE A 103 43.28 0.71 -6.26
N VAL A 104 42.60 1.14 -5.20
CA VAL A 104 41.68 0.31 -4.42
C VAL A 104 40.60 -0.30 -5.29
N LYS A 105 40.45 -1.62 -5.26
CA LYS A 105 39.41 -2.33 -5.99
C LYS A 105 38.02 -1.91 -5.50
N ARG A 106 37.13 -1.64 -6.44
CA ARG A 106 35.74 -1.25 -6.18
C ARG A 106 34.81 -2.18 -6.92
N GLY A 107 33.61 -2.34 -6.41
CA GLY A 107 32.56 -3.12 -7.05
C GLY A 107 31.19 -2.69 -6.55
N VAL A 108 30.18 -2.90 -7.39
CA VAL A 108 28.78 -2.69 -7.00
C VAL A 108 28.42 -3.79 -6.01
N ILE A 109 27.94 -3.39 -4.85
CA ILE A 109 27.53 -4.30 -3.76
C ILE A 109 26.03 -4.42 -3.63
N LYS A 110 25.27 -3.49 -4.23
CA LYS A 110 23.81 -3.45 -4.15
C LYS A 110 23.25 -2.50 -5.20
N ILE A 111 22.08 -2.85 -5.75
CA ILE A 111 21.23 -1.95 -6.54
C ILE A 111 19.95 -1.69 -5.77
N VAL A 112 19.66 -0.42 -5.48
CA VAL A 112 18.42 -0.02 -4.79
C VAL A 112 17.42 0.43 -5.86
N THR A 113 16.26 -0.22 -5.89
CA THR A 113 15.13 0.10 -6.77
C THR A 113 13.88 0.35 -5.94
N PRO A 114 12.80 0.94 -6.47
CA PRO A 114 11.58 1.19 -5.69
C PRO A 114 11.01 -0.05 -4.98
N GLY A 115 11.10 -1.22 -5.62
CA GLY A 115 10.60 -2.48 -5.08
C GLY A 115 11.58 -3.24 -4.19
N THR A 116 12.87 -2.87 -4.19
CA THR A 116 13.91 -3.62 -3.48
C THR A 116 14.49 -2.89 -2.26
N VAL A 117 13.81 -1.87 -1.78
CA VAL A 117 14.19 -1.13 -0.56
C VAL A 117 14.03 -2.02 0.68
N VAL A 118 15.04 -2.03 1.54
CA VAL A 118 15.08 -2.77 2.82
C VAL A 118 15.37 -1.83 4.01
N GLU A 119 15.94 -0.68 3.76
CA GLU A 119 16.31 0.31 4.78
C GLU A 119 15.07 0.93 5.43
N SER A 120 15.01 0.89 6.77
CA SER A 120 13.81 1.30 7.53
C SER A 120 13.45 2.78 7.36
N ASN A 121 14.44 3.66 7.12
CA ASN A 121 14.22 5.09 6.88
C ASN A 121 13.62 5.40 5.49
N MET A 122 13.61 4.42 4.60
CA MET A 122 13.02 4.52 3.26
C MET A 122 11.63 3.87 3.17
N LEU A 123 11.21 3.12 4.19
CA LEU A 123 9.98 2.35 4.23
C LEU A 123 8.94 3.00 5.14
N GLU A 124 7.69 2.99 4.72
CA GLU A 124 6.57 3.27 5.62
C GLU A 124 6.40 2.11 6.62
N GLU A 125 6.36 2.40 7.91
CA GLU A 125 6.32 1.35 8.96
C GLU A 125 5.10 0.43 8.85
N ARG A 126 3.92 1.00 8.57
CA ARG A 126 2.62 0.30 8.54
C ARG A 126 2.14 -0.08 7.14
N LYS A 127 3.06 -0.10 6.15
CA LYS A 127 2.77 -0.46 4.77
C LYS A 127 3.85 -1.41 4.25
N ASN A 128 3.42 -2.43 3.51
CA ASN A 128 4.34 -3.30 2.78
C ASN A 128 4.92 -2.57 1.56
N ASN A 129 6.13 -2.95 1.15
CA ASN A 129 6.77 -2.48 -0.07
C ASN A 129 6.90 -3.63 -1.05
N TYR A 130 5.83 -3.88 -1.80
CA TYR A 130 5.80 -5.02 -2.72
C TYR A 130 6.53 -4.74 -4.03
N ILE A 131 7.24 -5.76 -4.50
CA ILE A 131 7.70 -5.92 -5.87
C ILE A 131 6.92 -7.07 -6.52
N MET A 132 6.53 -6.92 -7.78
CA MET A 132 5.73 -7.91 -8.50
C MET A 132 6.43 -8.30 -9.80
N ALA A 133 6.53 -9.62 -10.07
CA ALA A 133 6.92 -10.11 -11.39
C ALA A 133 5.68 -10.57 -12.15
N ILE A 134 5.58 -10.20 -13.42
CA ILE A 134 4.50 -10.57 -14.33
C ILE A 134 5.09 -11.30 -15.53
N TYR A 135 4.69 -12.56 -15.74
CA TYR A 135 4.97 -13.36 -16.90
C TYR A 135 3.73 -13.47 -17.78
N LYS A 136 3.75 -12.87 -18.96
CA LYS A 136 2.65 -12.94 -19.93
C LYS A 136 2.91 -14.04 -20.95
N ALA A 137 1.92 -14.91 -21.19
CA ALA A 137 1.90 -15.93 -22.23
C ALA A 137 0.51 -15.94 -22.90
N GLY A 138 0.32 -15.09 -23.90
CA GLY A 138 -0.98 -14.89 -24.55
C GLY A 138 -2.01 -14.24 -23.62
N LEU A 139 -3.11 -14.98 -23.30
CA LEU A 139 -4.15 -14.57 -22.35
C LEU A 139 -3.87 -15.08 -20.92
N TYR A 140 -2.76 -15.74 -20.69
CA TYR A 140 -2.40 -16.28 -19.40
C TYR A 140 -1.29 -15.45 -18.76
N PHE A 141 -1.38 -15.26 -17.46
CA PHE A 141 -0.41 -14.49 -16.67
C PHE A 141 0.03 -15.29 -15.46
N GLY A 142 1.33 -15.36 -15.24
CA GLY A 142 1.93 -15.74 -13.97
C GLY A 142 2.25 -14.46 -13.20
N ILE A 143 1.95 -14.46 -11.93
CA ILE A 143 2.31 -13.37 -11.03
C ILE A 143 3.07 -13.91 -9.83
N ALA A 144 4.10 -13.19 -9.42
CA ALA A 144 4.82 -13.41 -8.18
C ALA A 144 5.01 -12.07 -7.48
N VAL A 145 4.77 -12.02 -6.19
CA VAL A 145 4.80 -10.78 -5.39
C VAL A 145 5.59 -11.03 -4.12
N SER A 146 6.50 -10.12 -3.78
CA SER A 146 7.29 -10.23 -2.55
C SER A 146 7.45 -8.86 -1.86
N ASP A 147 7.46 -8.86 -0.55
CA ASP A 147 8.03 -7.77 0.27
C ASP A 147 9.33 -8.26 0.85
N ILE A 148 10.42 -7.75 0.29
CA ILE A 148 11.78 -8.16 0.67
C ILE A 148 12.07 -7.83 2.13
N SER A 149 11.50 -6.75 2.67
CA SER A 149 11.76 -6.30 4.05
C SER A 149 11.17 -7.23 5.11
N THR A 150 10.08 -7.94 4.78
CA THR A 150 9.36 -8.86 5.69
C THR A 150 9.60 -10.34 5.36
N GLY A 151 10.01 -10.63 4.12
CA GLY A 151 10.17 -11.99 3.62
C GLY A 151 8.86 -12.64 3.13
N GLU A 152 7.79 -11.86 2.95
CA GLU A 152 6.55 -12.35 2.34
C GLU A 152 6.75 -12.64 0.85
N PHE A 153 6.22 -13.79 0.38
CA PHE A 153 6.26 -14.16 -1.02
C PHE A 153 4.97 -14.90 -1.42
N TYR A 154 4.28 -14.38 -2.42
CA TYR A 154 3.03 -14.91 -2.95
C TYR A 154 3.15 -15.17 -4.44
N SER A 155 2.46 -16.20 -4.95
CA SER A 155 2.36 -16.42 -6.40
C SER A 155 1.02 -17.00 -6.79
N SER A 156 0.58 -16.65 -7.99
CA SER A 156 -0.64 -17.14 -8.61
C SER A 156 -0.53 -17.19 -10.12
N SER A 157 -1.48 -17.86 -10.77
CA SER A 157 -1.68 -17.79 -12.21
C SER A 157 -3.09 -17.32 -12.52
N ILE A 158 -3.21 -16.51 -13.55
CA ILE A 158 -4.46 -15.89 -13.99
C ILE A 158 -4.70 -16.23 -15.45
N LYS A 159 -5.94 -16.60 -15.78
CA LYS A 159 -6.42 -16.64 -17.16
C LYS A 159 -7.32 -15.43 -17.37
N GLU A 160 -6.88 -14.53 -18.21
CA GLU A 160 -7.66 -13.34 -18.55
C GLU A 160 -8.73 -13.64 -19.59
N ASN A 161 -9.89 -13.05 -19.38
CA ASN A 161 -10.90 -12.87 -20.41
C ASN A 161 -10.69 -11.47 -20.97
N ASN A 162 -10.70 -11.24 -22.22
CA ASN A 162 -10.50 -10.04 -23.05
C ASN A 162 -10.43 -8.63 -22.42
N ASN A 163 -10.66 -8.44 -21.12
CA ASN A 163 -10.74 -7.13 -20.47
C ASN A 163 -9.53 -6.74 -19.63
N PHE A 164 -8.58 -7.65 -19.38
CA PHE A 164 -7.39 -7.39 -18.55
C PHE A 164 -7.74 -6.94 -17.10
N SER A 165 -8.93 -7.31 -16.58
CA SER A 165 -9.44 -6.85 -15.30
C SER A 165 -8.80 -7.56 -14.11
N LEU A 166 -8.64 -8.89 -14.19
CA LEU A 166 -8.14 -9.69 -13.07
C LEU A 166 -6.69 -9.33 -12.70
N LEU A 167 -5.84 -9.09 -13.68
CA LEU A 167 -4.46 -8.66 -13.41
C LEU A 167 -4.42 -7.25 -12.80
N LEU A 168 -5.25 -6.33 -13.28
CA LEU A 168 -5.35 -4.99 -12.70
C LEU A 168 -5.87 -5.02 -11.26
N ASP A 169 -6.77 -5.95 -10.93
CA ASP A 169 -7.27 -6.14 -9.56
C ASP A 169 -6.17 -6.68 -8.64
N GLU A 170 -5.33 -7.63 -9.11
CA GLU A 170 -4.18 -8.11 -8.36
C GLU A 170 -3.09 -7.02 -8.18
N ILE A 171 -2.82 -6.20 -9.21
CA ILE A 171 -1.95 -5.04 -9.07
C ILE A 171 -2.52 -4.06 -8.04
N SER A 172 -3.84 -3.81 -8.06
CA SER A 172 -4.51 -2.96 -7.08
C SER A 172 -4.46 -3.53 -5.66
N ARG A 173 -4.57 -4.86 -5.53
CA ARG A 173 -4.54 -5.59 -4.26
C ARG A 173 -3.21 -5.42 -3.53
N TYR A 174 -2.11 -5.64 -4.22
CA TYR A 174 -0.76 -5.52 -3.66
C TYR A 174 -0.20 -4.10 -3.72
N ASN A 175 -0.65 -3.30 -4.69
CA ASN A 175 -0.15 -1.95 -4.97
C ASN A 175 1.39 -1.90 -4.97
N PRO A 176 2.05 -2.68 -5.86
CA PRO A 176 3.50 -2.81 -5.86
C PRO A 176 4.19 -1.48 -6.18
N ALA A 177 5.36 -1.26 -5.59
CA ALA A 177 6.21 -0.12 -5.94
C ALA A 177 6.90 -0.32 -7.30
N GLU A 178 7.17 -1.58 -7.65
CA GLU A 178 7.84 -1.95 -8.90
C GLU A 178 7.24 -3.23 -9.50
N ILE A 179 7.10 -3.26 -10.83
CA ILE A 179 6.70 -4.41 -11.61
C ILE A 179 7.85 -4.80 -12.53
N VAL A 180 8.26 -6.06 -12.47
CA VAL A 180 9.23 -6.70 -13.36
C VAL A 180 8.45 -7.52 -14.38
N ALA A 181 8.67 -7.28 -15.67
CA ALA A 181 7.86 -7.88 -16.72
C ALA A 181 8.71 -8.51 -17.83
N ASN A 182 8.19 -9.59 -18.43
CA ASN A 182 8.79 -10.20 -19.62
C ASN A 182 8.56 -9.34 -20.87
N LYS A 183 9.29 -9.64 -21.94
CA LYS A 183 9.24 -8.89 -23.19
C LYS A 183 7.82 -8.87 -23.79
N MET A 184 7.11 -10.00 -23.76
CA MET A 184 5.74 -10.08 -24.29
C MET A 184 4.80 -9.11 -23.57
N MET A 185 4.96 -8.91 -22.27
CA MET A 185 4.21 -7.92 -21.49
C MET A 185 4.63 -6.50 -21.88
N MET A 186 5.92 -6.23 -22.01
CA MET A 186 6.45 -4.90 -22.38
C MET A 186 6.05 -4.48 -23.80
N ASP A 187 5.97 -5.42 -24.74
CA ASP A 187 5.54 -5.17 -26.11
C ASP A 187 4.02 -4.91 -26.21
N SER A 188 3.26 -5.24 -25.16
CA SER A 188 1.81 -5.05 -25.08
C SER A 188 1.46 -3.61 -24.68
N THR A 189 1.56 -2.69 -25.61
CA THR A 189 1.41 -1.23 -25.37
C THR A 189 0.08 -0.86 -24.70
N GLU A 190 -1.02 -1.54 -25.05
CA GLU A 190 -2.34 -1.27 -24.48
C GLU A 190 -2.40 -1.61 -22.99
N GLU A 191 -1.92 -2.80 -22.60
CA GLU A 191 -1.90 -3.25 -21.21
C GLU A 191 -0.97 -2.39 -20.35
N ILE A 192 0.23 -2.09 -20.85
CA ILE A 192 1.19 -1.19 -20.18
C ILE A 192 0.58 0.20 -19.97
N THR A 193 -0.12 0.73 -20.98
CA THR A 193 -0.79 2.03 -20.87
C THR A 193 -1.91 1.98 -19.83
N LYS A 194 -2.71 0.92 -19.79
CA LYS A 194 -3.74 0.73 -18.76
C LYS A 194 -3.14 0.69 -17.35
N ILE A 195 -2.02 -0.03 -17.16
CA ILE A 195 -1.34 -0.08 -15.86
C ILE A 195 -0.83 1.31 -15.47
N LYS A 196 -0.09 1.99 -16.35
CA LYS A 196 0.49 3.31 -16.05
C LYS A 196 -0.56 4.37 -15.77
N THR A 197 -1.69 4.33 -16.46
CA THR A 197 -2.79 5.27 -16.24
C THR A 197 -3.46 5.06 -14.88
N ARG A 198 -3.69 3.80 -14.49
CA ARG A 198 -4.36 3.48 -13.22
C ARG A 198 -3.43 3.52 -12.01
N PHE A 199 -2.15 3.24 -12.22
CA PHE A 199 -1.10 3.18 -11.19
C PHE A 199 0.10 4.05 -11.60
N PRO A 200 -0.04 5.39 -11.59
CA PRO A 200 0.99 6.30 -12.11
C PRO A 200 2.31 6.24 -11.34
N ASN A 201 2.29 5.76 -10.09
CA ASN A 201 3.47 5.65 -9.23
C ASN A 201 4.16 4.29 -9.31
N VAL A 202 3.66 3.34 -10.12
CA VAL A 202 4.27 2.02 -10.29
C VAL A 202 5.37 2.08 -11.34
N TYR A 203 6.56 1.62 -10.98
CA TYR A 203 7.65 1.48 -11.93
C TYR A 203 7.59 0.14 -12.63
N ILE A 204 7.70 0.16 -13.97
CA ILE A 204 7.69 -1.06 -14.77
C ILE A 204 9.08 -1.23 -15.38
N THR A 205 9.76 -2.31 -15.00
CA THR A 205 11.10 -2.67 -15.41
C THR A 205 11.03 -3.85 -16.39
N SER A 206 11.61 -3.70 -17.57
CA SER A 206 11.89 -4.84 -18.45
C SER A 206 13.09 -5.61 -17.90
N THR A 207 13.03 -6.94 -17.92
CA THR A 207 14.15 -7.76 -17.48
C THR A 207 14.48 -8.83 -18.54
N ASN A 208 15.61 -9.54 -18.36
CA ASN A 208 16.06 -10.57 -19.27
C ASN A 208 15.05 -11.74 -19.30
N GLU A 209 14.71 -12.25 -20.49
CA GLU A 209 13.83 -13.41 -20.67
C GLU A 209 14.34 -14.67 -19.95
N GLU A 210 15.65 -14.80 -19.82
CA GLU A 210 16.27 -15.93 -19.09
C GLU A 210 15.86 -16.02 -17.62
N TYR A 211 15.38 -14.90 -17.01
CA TYR A 211 14.90 -14.90 -15.64
C TYR A 211 13.57 -15.67 -15.52
N PHE A 212 12.78 -15.71 -16.58
CA PHE A 212 11.50 -16.40 -16.63
C PHE A 212 11.66 -17.90 -16.97
N SER A 213 12.58 -18.57 -16.27
CA SER A 213 12.89 -19.98 -16.47
C SER A 213 11.74 -20.89 -15.96
N GLU A 214 11.53 -22.02 -16.63
CA GLU A 214 10.63 -23.10 -16.21
C GLU A 214 11.29 -24.08 -15.22
N ASP A 215 12.55 -23.89 -14.88
CA ASP A 215 13.28 -24.77 -13.96
C ASP A 215 12.74 -24.64 -12.53
N THR A 216 12.35 -25.77 -11.96
CA THR A 216 11.83 -25.83 -10.58
C THR A 216 12.89 -26.14 -9.53
N SER A 217 14.11 -26.49 -9.93
CA SER A 217 15.15 -26.98 -9.01
C SER A 217 15.51 -25.95 -7.95
N LYS A 218 15.69 -24.70 -8.35
CA LYS A 218 16.00 -23.61 -7.43
C LYS A 218 14.87 -23.34 -6.43
N ILE A 219 13.62 -23.38 -6.90
CA ILE A 219 12.43 -23.16 -6.06
C ILE A 219 12.32 -24.29 -5.02
N LEU A 220 12.38 -25.56 -5.48
CA LEU A 220 12.15 -26.74 -4.61
C LEU A 220 13.27 -26.98 -3.61
N ASN A 221 14.52 -26.54 -3.92
CA ASN A 221 15.66 -26.72 -3.02
C ASN A 221 15.71 -25.65 -1.92
N ASN A 222 15.25 -24.43 -2.19
CA ASN A 222 15.47 -23.28 -1.32
C ASN A 222 14.22 -22.83 -0.56
N PHE A 223 13.01 -23.17 -1.08
CA PHE A 223 11.76 -22.62 -0.54
C PHE A 223 10.77 -23.73 -0.20
N THR A 224 9.99 -23.51 0.85
CA THR A 224 8.83 -24.35 1.16
C THR A 224 7.60 -23.78 0.44
N LEU A 225 6.99 -24.57 -0.42
CA LEU A 225 5.76 -24.18 -1.11
C LEU A 225 4.56 -24.53 -0.23
N VAL A 226 3.69 -23.56 0.01
CA VAL A 226 2.46 -23.78 0.79
C VAL A 226 1.26 -23.19 0.07
N ASP A 227 0.10 -23.80 0.34
CA ASP A 227 -1.17 -23.19 -0.06
C ASP A 227 -1.52 -22.02 0.88
N SER A 228 -2.57 -21.28 0.57
CA SER A 228 -3.03 -20.17 1.40
C SER A 228 -3.61 -20.58 2.77
N LYS A 229 -3.70 -21.90 3.08
CA LYS A 229 -4.02 -22.45 4.41
C LYS A 229 -2.76 -22.90 5.18
N GLY A 230 -1.59 -22.77 4.57
CA GLY A 230 -0.31 -23.20 5.13
C GLY A 230 0.01 -24.67 4.92
N ASN A 231 -0.82 -25.42 4.16
CA ASN A 231 -0.52 -26.81 3.84
C ASN A 231 0.54 -26.87 2.73
N GLU A 232 1.34 -27.94 2.71
CA GLU A 232 2.35 -28.14 1.68
C GLU A 232 1.71 -28.24 0.28
N PHE A 233 2.24 -27.45 -0.67
CA PHE A 233 1.76 -27.41 -2.05
C PHE A 233 2.69 -28.21 -2.96
N THR A 234 2.23 -29.38 -3.42
CA THR A 234 3.04 -30.33 -4.20
C THR A 234 2.87 -30.22 -5.71
N GLU A 235 1.82 -29.52 -6.17
CA GLU A 235 1.42 -29.51 -7.59
C GLU A 235 2.04 -28.37 -8.41
N ILE A 236 3.11 -27.72 -7.91
CA ILE A 236 3.73 -26.57 -8.59
C ILE A 236 4.15 -26.86 -10.03
N LYS A 237 4.60 -28.09 -10.32
CA LYS A 237 5.05 -28.49 -11.67
C LYS A 237 3.96 -28.38 -12.75
N GLN A 238 2.69 -28.34 -12.35
CA GLN A 238 1.56 -28.15 -13.26
C GLN A 238 1.26 -26.66 -13.52
N ASN A 239 1.91 -25.74 -12.80
CA ASN A 239 1.69 -24.30 -12.89
C ASN A 239 2.93 -23.57 -13.43
N LEU A 240 3.23 -23.80 -14.72
CA LEU A 240 4.40 -23.21 -15.39
C LEU A 240 4.42 -21.67 -15.31
N LEU A 241 3.26 -21.03 -15.36
CA LEU A 241 3.18 -19.57 -15.29
C LEU A 241 3.65 -19.03 -13.94
N ALA A 242 3.22 -19.67 -12.85
CA ALA A 242 3.69 -19.32 -11.51
C ALA A 242 5.20 -19.58 -11.37
N ILE A 243 5.71 -20.71 -11.89
CA ILE A 243 7.14 -21.02 -11.87
C ILE A 243 7.95 -19.92 -12.56
N CYS A 244 7.59 -19.54 -13.78
CA CYS A 244 8.29 -18.52 -14.54
C CYS A 244 8.32 -17.16 -13.78
N SER A 245 7.18 -16.76 -13.21
CA SER A 245 7.11 -15.50 -12.46
C SER A 245 7.89 -15.55 -11.13
N ILE A 246 7.88 -16.68 -10.42
CA ILE A 246 8.67 -16.89 -9.20
C ILE A 246 10.17 -16.80 -9.52
N ASN A 247 10.63 -17.53 -10.53
CA ASN A 247 12.04 -17.53 -10.93
C ASN A 247 12.51 -16.13 -11.31
N ALA A 248 11.71 -15.42 -12.11
CA ALA A 248 12.04 -14.05 -12.51
C ALA A 248 12.18 -13.10 -11.32
N LEU A 249 11.28 -13.22 -10.34
CA LEU A 249 11.32 -12.38 -9.15
C LEU A 249 12.53 -12.70 -8.27
N ILE A 250 12.83 -13.99 -8.05
CA ILE A 250 14.01 -14.44 -7.29
C ILE A 250 15.29 -13.93 -7.96
N GLU A 251 15.47 -14.19 -9.27
CA GLU A 251 16.65 -13.75 -10.01
C GLU A 251 16.84 -12.23 -9.97
N TYR A 252 15.75 -11.48 -10.12
CA TYR A 252 15.79 -10.02 -10.05
C TYR A 252 16.22 -9.52 -8.65
N ILE A 253 15.66 -10.10 -7.59
CA ILE A 253 16.02 -9.72 -6.22
C ILE A 253 17.47 -10.09 -5.91
N GLU A 254 17.92 -11.30 -6.25
CA GLU A 254 19.30 -11.73 -6.02
C GLU A 254 20.32 -10.85 -6.75
N LYS A 255 20.04 -10.50 -8.01
CA LYS A 255 20.92 -9.62 -8.79
C LYS A 255 20.91 -8.17 -8.32
N THR A 256 19.82 -7.70 -7.73
CA THR A 256 19.76 -6.34 -7.19
C THR A 256 20.34 -6.25 -5.79
N GLN A 257 20.05 -7.22 -4.94
CA GLN A 257 20.55 -7.22 -3.54
C GLN A 257 21.94 -7.84 -3.40
N MET A 258 22.40 -8.64 -4.35
CA MET A 258 23.70 -9.35 -4.33
C MET A 258 23.94 -10.17 -3.06
N THR A 259 22.85 -10.70 -2.47
CA THR A 259 22.85 -11.51 -1.25
C THR A 259 21.85 -12.65 -1.37
N ASP A 260 22.03 -13.71 -0.58
CA ASP A 260 21.10 -14.83 -0.51
C ASP A 260 19.76 -14.43 0.10
N LEU A 261 18.66 -15.06 -0.39
CA LEU A 261 17.29 -14.80 0.06
C LEU A 261 16.86 -15.73 1.22
N SER A 262 17.76 -16.04 2.15
CA SER A 262 17.54 -17.01 3.22
C SER A 262 16.37 -16.69 4.17
N HIS A 263 15.92 -15.44 4.23
CA HIS A 263 14.76 -15.01 5.01
C HIS A 263 13.43 -15.21 4.28
N ILE A 264 13.44 -15.35 2.95
CA ILE A 264 12.28 -15.79 2.20
C ILE A 264 12.31 -17.32 2.22
N ASN A 265 11.60 -17.92 3.16
CA ASN A 265 11.65 -19.37 3.38
C ASN A 265 10.40 -20.10 2.85
N LYS A 266 9.29 -19.38 2.65
CA LYS A 266 8.04 -19.94 2.13
C LYS A 266 7.49 -19.11 0.97
N ILE A 267 6.94 -19.79 -0.03
CA ILE A 267 6.20 -19.19 -1.13
C ILE A 267 4.74 -19.66 -1.02
N VAL A 268 3.81 -18.72 -0.90
CA VAL A 268 2.39 -19.01 -0.79
C VAL A 268 1.78 -19.04 -2.19
N ILE A 269 1.33 -20.21 -2.63
CA ILE A 269 0.60 -20.38 -3.89
C ILE A 269 -0.89 -20.22 -3.61
N TYR A 270 -1.52 -19.25 -4.23
CA TYR A 270 -2.94 -18.97 -3.99
C TYR A 270 -3.76 -18.93 -5.28
N SER A 271 -5.06 -19.21 -5.14
CA SER A 271 -6.03 -18.94 -6.19
C SER A 271 -6.69 -17.59 -5.95
N VAL A 272 -6.81 -16.77 -6.99
CA VAL A 272 -7.48 -15.46 -6.92
C VAL A 272 -8.92 -15.59 -6.38
N SER A 273 -9.59 -16.72 -6.65
CA SER A 273 -10.97 -16.99 -6.21
C SER A 273 -11.13 -17.33 -4.72
N LYS A 274 -10.05 -17.39 -3.92
CA LYS A 274 -10.11 -17.77 -2.51
C LYS A 274 -10.51 -16.64 -1.56
N TYR A 275 -10.39 -15.41 -2.00
CA TYR A 275 -10.78 -14.22 -1.25
C TYR A 275 -11.93 -13.51 -1.95
N MET A 276 -12.70 -12.75 -1.18
CA MET A 276 -13.71 -11.87 -1.76
C MET A 276 -13.02 -10.85 -2.68
N SER A 277 -13.38 -10.87 -3.94
CA SER A 277 -12.81 -9.96 -4.92
C SER A 277 -13.34 -8.54 -4.72
N LEU A 278 -12.42 -7.62 -4.63
CA LEU A 278 -12.68 -6.18 -4.62
C LEU A 278 -12.00 -5.60 -5.85
N ASP A 279 -12.76 -5.19 -6.84
CA ASP A 279 -12.20 -4.54 -8.01
C ASP A 279 -11.60 -3.17 -7.64
N ILE A 280 -10.82 -2.61 -8.53
CA ILE A 280 -10.17 -1.31 -8.30
C ILE A 280 -11.19 -0.20 -7.98
N ASN A 281 -12.38 -0.26 -8.58
CA ASN A 281 -13.44 0.71 -8.36
C ASN A 281 -14.07 0.56 -6.96
N ALA A 282 -14.31 -0.69 -6.51
CA ALA A 282 -14.81 -0.95 -5.16
C ALA A 282 -13.82 -0.47 -4.09
N ARG A 283 -12.52 -0.79 -4.24
CA ARG A 283 -11.48 -0.32 -3.31
C ARG A 283 -11.44 1.19 -3.21
N ARG A 284 -11.53 1.87 -4.35
CA ARG A 284 -11.50 3.32 -4.47
C ARG A 284 -12.77 3.98 -3.94
N ASN A 285 -13.96 3.50 -4.36
CA ASN A 285 -15.25 4.11 -4.02
C ASN A 285 -15.63 3.90 -2.56
N LEU A 286 -15.22 2.78 -1.95
CA LEU A 286 -15.42 2.49 -0.53
C LEU A 286 -14.36 3.11 0.38
N GLU A 287 -13.30 3.72 -0.18
CA GLU A 287 -12.20 4.33 0.56
C GLU A 287 -11.69 3.42 1.68
N ILE A 288 -11.32 2.18 1.32
CA ILE A 288 -10.96 1.13 2.29
C ILE A 288 -9.68 1.49 3.04
N THR A 289 -8.59 1.79 2.33
CA THR A 289 -7.27 2.04 2.90
C THR A 289 -6.75 3.46 2.71
N GLU A 290 -7.21 4.13 1.65
CA GLU A 290 -6.78 5.48 1.25
C GLU A 290 -7.96 6.27 0.70
N LYS A 291 -8.01 7.58 0.99
CA LYS A 291 -9.01 8.47 0.41
C LYS A 291 -8.77 8.70 -1.08
N LEU A 292 -9.87 8.89 -1.82
CA LEU A 292 -9.83 9.18 -3.23
C LEU A 292 -9.08 10.47 -3.56
N ARG A 293 -9.32 11.54 -2.77
CA ARG A 293 -8.89 12.90 -3.07
C ARG A 293 -7.43 13.18 -2.74
N ASP A 294 -6.97 12.79 -1.55
CA ASP A 294 -5.67 13.20 -0.99
C ASP A 294 -4.78 12.01 -0.56
N LYS A 295 -5.20 10.78 -0.85
CA LYS A 295 -4.51 9.54 -0.47
C LYS A 295 -4.27 9.39 1.04
N SER A 296 -4.89 10.22 1.87
CA SER A 296 -4.74 10.16 3.33
C SER A 296 -5.47 8.97 3.94
N LYS A 297 -4.95 8.46 5.06
CA LYS A 297 -5.56 7.38 5.85
C LYS A 297 -6.80 7.87 6.63
N LYS A 298 -6.78 9.13 7.14
CA LYS A 298 -7.86 9.66 7.98
C LYS A 298 -9.16 9.74 7.18
N GLY A 299 -10.21 9.11 7.66
CA GLY A 299 -11.53 9.07 6.99
C GLY A 299 -11.73 7.85 6.09
N THR A 300 -10.91 6.80 6.23
CA THR A 300 -11.03 5.50 5.54
C THR A 300 -11.53 4.42 6.50
N LEU A 301 -11.89 3.23 5.98
CA LEU A 301 -12.22 2.08 6.84
C LEU A 301 -11.01 1.66 7.70
N LEU A 302 -9.82 1.63 7.09
CA LEU A 302 -8.57 1.35 7.81
C LEU A 302 -8.37 2.32 8.99
N TRP A 303 -8.65 3.62 8.82
CA TRP A 303 -8.56 4.56 9.94
C TRP A 303 -9.53 4.27 11.08
N VAL A 304 -10.71 3.71 10.77
CA VAL A 304 -11.68 3.31 11.81
C VAL A 304 -11.16 2.13 12.60
N LEU A 305 -10.67 1.09 11.92
CA LEU A 305 -10.32 -0.22 12.49
C LEU A 305 -8.90 -0.28 13.05
N ASP A 306 -7.99 0.61 12.65
CA ASP A 306 -6.59 0.55 13.08
C ASP A 306 -6.38 1.19 14.46
N LYS A 307 -6.34 0.33 15.45
CA LYS A 307 -5.90 0.55 16.82
C LYS A 307 -4.73 -0.37 17.17
N THR A 308 -4.05 -0.91 16.15
CA THR A 308 -2.90 -1.80 16.33
C THR A 308 -1.77 -1.09 17.07
N SER A 309 -1.08 -1.83 17.91
CA SER A 309 0.05 -1.36 18.72
C SER A 309 1.39 -1.49 17.98
N THR A 310 1.51 -2.49 17.09
CA THR A 310 2.72 -2.83 16.36
C THR A 310 2.65 -2.41 14.89
N SER A 311 3.80 -2.18 14.26
CA SER A 311 3.87 -1.91 12.82
C SER A 311 3.46 -3.14 11.99
N MET A 312 3.85 -4.36 12.44
CA MET A 312 3.49 -5.64 11.82
C MET A 312 1.97 -5.84 11.83
N GLY A 313 1.30 -5.61 12.97
CA GLY A 313 -0.16 -5.66 13.07
C GLY A 313 -0.85 -4.66 12.13
N GLY A 314 -0.29 -3.46 12.00
CA GLY A 314 -0.80 -2.45 11.05
C GLY A 314 -0.69 -2.90 9.59
N ARG A 315 0.40 -3.57 9.17
CA ARG A 315 0.56 -4.18 7.85
C ARG A 315 -0.44 -5.32 7.63
N LEU A 316 -0.55 -6.22 8.59
CA LEU A 316 -1.49 -7.34 8.54
C LEU A 316 -2.94 -6.87 8.44
N LEU A 317 -3.35 -5.86 9.22
CA LEU A 317 -4.69 -5.27 9.14
C LEU A 317 -4.99 -4.72 7.73
N ARG A 318 -4.04 -4.00 7.13
CA ARG A 318 -4.18 -3.51 5.75
C ARG A 318 -4.36 -4.68 4.76
N ARG A 319 -3.59 -5.75 4.92
CA ARG A 319 -3.72 -6.96 4.11
C ARG A 319 -5.08 -7.63 4.29
N TRP A 320 -5.56 -7.82 5.52
CA TRP A 320 -6.87 -8.42 5.77
C TRP A 320 -8.03 -7.62 5.17
N LEU A 321 -7.94 -6.30 5.17
CA LEU A 321 -8.93 -5.43 4.51
C LEU A 321 -8.90 -5.56 2.98
N ASN A 322 -7.76 -5.86 2.40
CA ASN A 322 -7.61 -6.10 0.96
C ASN A 322 -8.01 -7.52 0.57
N ASP A 323 -7.96 -8.48 1.50
CA ASP A 323 -8.16 -9.91 1.32
C ASP A 323 -9.27 -10.45 2.24
N PRO A 324 -10.54 -9.99 2.12
CA PRO A 324 -11.63 -10.49 2.94
C PRO A 324 -11.89 -11.97 2.65
N LEU A 325 -12.22 -12.73 3.68
CA LEU A 325 -12.40 -14.17 3.60
C LEU A 325 -13.74 -14.55 2.98
N ILE A 326 -13.80 -15.73 2.30
CA ILE A 326 -15.02 -16.37 1.83
C ILE A 326 -15.31 -17.63 2.65
N ASP A 327 -14.32 -18.19 3.33
CA ASP A 327 -14.50 -19.38 4.15
C ASP A 327 -15.20 -19.02 5.48
N GLU A 328 -16.46 -19.45 5.63
CA GLU A 328 -17.27 -19.18 6.81
C GLU A 328 -16.58 -19.64 8.11
N LYS A 329 -15.86 -20.77 8.08
CA LYS A 329 -15.18 -21.29 9.27
C LYS A 329 -14.06 -20.36 9.72
N GLU A 330 -13.24 -19.91 8.78
CA GLU A 330 -12.14 -18.99 9.07
C GLU A 330 -12.66 -17.62 9.55
N ILE A 331 -13.75 -17.12 8.96
CA ILE A 331 -14.41 -15.89 9.44
C ILE A 331 -14.89 -16.07 10.90
N ASN A 332 -15.59 -17.16 11.18
CA ASN A 332 -16.12 -17.44 12.52
C ASN A 332 -15.02 -17.66 13.56
N LYS A 333 -13.86 -18.24 13.19
CA LYS A 333 -12.68 -18.33 14.07
C LYS A 333 -12.20 -16.93 14.49
N ARG A 334 -12.08 -16.00 13.54
CA ARG A 334 -11.69 -14.61 13.84
C ARG A 334 -12.74 -13.92 14.74
N LEU A 335 -14.03 -14.06 14.39
CA LEU A 335 -15.13 -13.48 15.17
C LEU A 335 -15.19 -14.03 16.60
N GLY A 336 -14.90 -15.31 16.82
CA GLY A 336 -14.81 -15.92 18.14
C GLY A 336 -13.68 -15.33 18.99
N ALA A 337 -12.51 -15.11 18.39
CA ALA A 337 -11.39 -14.47 19.06
C ALA A 337 -11.68 -13.00 19.42
N VAL A 338 -12.28 -12.26 18.50
CA VAL A 338 -12.69 -10.86 18.76
C VAL A 338 -13.74 -10.79 19.87
N GLU A 339 -14.68 -11.74 19.93
CA GLU A 339 -15.70 -11.81 20.98
C GLU A 339 -15.08 -12.01 22.36
N GLU A 340 -14.16 -12.96 22.50
CA GLU A 340 -13.48 -13.22 23.77
C GLU A 340 -12.68 -11.99 24.22
N LEU A 341 -11.87 -11.41 23.33
CA LEU A 341 -11.09 -10.21 23.63
C LEU A 341 -11.96 -8.96 23.89
N LYS A 342 -13.17 -8.88 23.32
CA LYS A 342 -14.11 -7.79 23.61
C LYS A 342 -14.71 -7.94 25.01
N ASN A 343 -15.08 -9.18 25.39
CA ASN A 343 -15.76 -9.46 26.63
C ASN A 343 -14.81 -9.42 27.84
N ASP A 344 -13.54 -9.80 27.65
CA ASP A 344 -12.49 -9.71 28.67
C ASP A 344 -11.64 -8.46 28.49
N ILE A 345 -12.01 -7.39 29.18
CA ILE A 345 -11.34 -6.09 29.09
C ILE A 345 -9.95 -6.14 29.70
N ILE A 346 -9.74 -6.96 30.75
CA ILE A 346 -8.46 -7.08 31.44
C ILE A 346 -7.47 -7.80 30.53
N LEU A 347 -7.84 -8.99 30.05
CA LEU A 347 -7.06 -9.77 29.10
C LEU A 347 -6.60 -8.91 27.91
N ARG A 348 -7.54 -8.21 27.26
CA ARG A 348 -7.23 -7.32 26.15
C ARG A 348 -6.32 -6.17 26.56
N GLY A 349 -6.53 -5.59 27.75
CA GLY A 349 -5.70 -4.50 28.26
C GLY A 349 -4.25 -4.92 28.42
N ASP A 350 -3.99 -6.06 29.04
CA ASP A 350 -2.67 -6.63 29.28
C ASP A 350 -1.96 -6.98 27.94
N ILE A 351 -2.70 -7.58 26.99
CA ILE A 351 -2.18 -7.85 25.65
C ILE A 351 -1.74 -6.55 24.97
N ILE A 352 -2.58 -5.51 24.92
CA ILE A 352 -2.27 -4.23 24.28
C ILE A 352 -1.06 -3.55 24.95
N GLU A 353 -0.95 -3.60 26.28
CA GLU A 353 0.20 -3.02 27.00
C GLU A 353 1.52 -3.71 26.68
N ASN A 354 1.52 -5.03 26.55
CA ASN A 354 2.70 -5.79 26.18
C ASN A 354 3.07 -5.57 24.71
N LEU A 355 2.07 -5.57 23.81
CA LEU A 355 2.27 -5.34 22.38
C LEU A 355 2.88 -3.98 22.07
N LYS A 356 2.58 -2.92 22.83
CA LYS A 356 3.22 -1.59 22.68
C LYS A 356 4.74 -1.61 22.88
N LYS A 357 5.27 -2.63 23.55
CA LYS A 357 6.69 -2.80 23.83
C LYS A 357 7.37 -3.74 22.83
N VAL A 358 6.63 -4.31 21.89
CA VAL A 358 7.14 -5.16 20.82
C VAL A 358 7.39 -4.33 19.58
N TYR A 359 8.62 -4.31 19.13
CA TYR A 359 9.04 -3.65 17.89
C TYR A 359 8.77 -4.55 16.67
N ASP A 360 9.21 -4.12 15.51
CA ASP A 360 8.99 -4.79 14.23
C ASP A 360 9.92 -6.02 14.05
N ILE A 361 9.51 -7.14 14.63
CA ILE A 361 10.28 -8.39 14.58
C ILE A 361 10.43 -8.89 13.13
N GLU A 362 9.42 -8.71 12.26
CA GLU A 362 9.49 -9.13 10.85
C GLU A 362 10.64 -8.42 10.12
N ARG A 363 10.68 -7.09 10.17
CA ARG A 363 11.73 -6.32 9.50
C ARG A 363 13.08 -6.47 10.16
N LEU A 364 13.12 -6.67 11.48
CA LEU A 364 14.38 -6.99 12.19
C LEU A 364 14.94 -8.34 11.75
N ALA A 365 14.09 -9.37 11.60
CA ALA A 365 14.50 -10.67 11.07
C ALA A 365 15.04 -10.56 9.64
N GLY A 366 14.38 -9.76 8.78
CA GLY A 366 14.87 -9.46 7.43
C GLY A 366 16.27 -8.82 7.44
N LYS A 367 16.49 -7.80 8.28
CA LYS A 367 17.81 -7.16 8.44
C LYS A 367 18.89 -8.12 8.90
N MET A 368 18.58 -9.05 9.82
CA MET A 368 19.53 -10.08 10.27
C MET A 368 19.98 -10.95 9.10
N ALA A 369 19.03 -11.38 8.28
CA ALA A 369 19.32 -12.21 7.11
C ALA A 369 20.15 -11.49 6.04
N TYR A 370 19.79 -10.25 5.72
CA TYR A 370 20.54 -9.44 4.75
C TYR A 370 21.93 -9.03 5.21
N GLY A 371 22.23 -9.21 6.48
CA GLY A 371 23.53 -8.85 7.00
C GLY A 371 23.74 -7.35 7.22
N ASN A 372 22.69 -6.54 7.14
CA ASN A 372 22.71 -5.09 7.35
C ASN A 372 22.21 -4.65 8.73
N ALA A 373 21.86 -5.61 9.60
CA ALA A 373 21.49 -5.33 10.99
C ALA A 373 22.64 -4.68 11.75
N THR A 374 22.30 -3.70 12.58
CA THR A 374 23.23 -2.99 13.48
C THR A 374 23.16 -3.58 14.89
N PRO A 375 24.15 -3.31 15.76
CA PRO A 375 24.05 -3.69 17.18
C PRO A 375 22.80 -3.13 17.88
N ARG A 376 22.33 -1.95 17.50
CA ARG A 376 21.05 -1.38 18.00
C ARG A 376 19.83 -2.16 17.55
N ASP A 377 19.83 -2.66 16.31
CA ASP A 377 18.74 -3.53 15.84
C ASP A 377 18.66 -4.82 16.67
N MET A 378 19.81 -5.38 17.10
CA MET A 378 19.84 -6.54 18.01
C MET A 378 19.24 -6.22 19.40
N ILE A 379 19.59 -5.07 19.98
CA ILE A 379 18.98 -4.64 21.25
C ILE A 379 17.46 -4.39 21.09
N THR A 380 17.04 -3.81 19.96
CA THR A 380 15.63 -3.62 19.66
C THR A 380 14.89 -4.97 19.55
N LEU A 381 15.53 -5.97 18.93
CA LEU A 381 15.01 -7.34 18.89
C LEU A 381 14.94 -7.93 20.31
N LYS A 382 16.01 -7.87 21.10
CA LYS A 382 16.04 -8.33 22.51
C LYS A 382 14.88 -7.75 23.32
N ASN A 383 14.67 -6.43 23.22
CA ASN A 383 13.59 -5.73 23.93
C ASN A 383 12.19 -6.19 23.50
N SER A 384 12.03 -6.68 22.27
CA SER A 384 10.78 -7.30 21.81
C SER A 384 10.62 -8.71 22.38
N LEU A 385 11.70 -9.52 22.37
CA LEU A 385 11.67 -10.90 22.82
C LEU A 385 11.39 -11.04 24.33
N ILE A 386 11.82 -10.09 25.16
CA ILE A 386 11.56 -10.10 26.61
C ILE A 386 10.06 -10.07 26.94
N LYS A 387 9.21 -9.61 26.00
CA LYS A 387 7.74 -9.51 26.19
C LYS A 387 6.98 -10.75 25.71
N LEU A 388 7.58 -11.62 24.95
CA LEU A 388 6.92 -12.82 24.42
C LEU A 388 6.42 -13.80 25.51
N PRO A 389 7.19 -14.10 26.56
CA PRO A 389 6.68 -14.95 27.66
C PRO A 389 5.45 -14.35 28.36
N GLU A 390 5.44 -13.02 28.61
CA GLU A 390 4.30 -12.32 29.21
C GLU A 390 3.07 -12.39 28.31
N ILE A 391 3.21 -12.18 27.00
CA ILE A 391 2.13 -12.29 26.02
C ILE A 391 1.61 -13.73 25.97
N LYS A 392 2.49 -14.73 25.96
CA LYS A 392 2.12 -16.13 25.90
C LYS A 392 1.36 -16.58 27.15
N SER A 393 1.87 -16.22 28.32
CA SER A 393 1.19 -16.55 29.60
C SER A 393 -0.19 -15.93 29.69
N THR A 394 -0.38 -14.71 29.18
CA THR A 394 -1.69 -14.06 29.13
C THR A 394 -2.71 -14.84 28.26
N LEU A 395 -2.23 -15.64 27.30
CA LEU A 395 -3.05 -16.45 26.39
C LEU A 395 -3.27 -17.90 26.86
N GLU A 396 -2.72 -18.34 27.99
CA GLU A 396 -2.86 -19.74 28.46
C GLU A 396 -4.30 -20.14 28.84
N GLU A 397 -5.11 -19.20 29.31
CA GLU A 397 -6.49 -19.45 29.79
C GLU A 397 -7.57 -19.12 28.74
N VAL A 398 -7.19 -18.76 27.49
CA VAL A 398 -8.15 -18.42 26.42
C VAL A 398 -8.93 -19.66 25.95
N ARG A 399 -10.18 -19.45 25.53
CA ARG A 399 -11.10 -20.51 25.08
C ARG A 399 -11.26 -20.55 23.56
N SER A 400 -11.05 -19.42 22.90
CA SER A 400 -11.17 -19.32 21.45
C SER A 400 -10.14 -20.20 20.76
N GLU A 401 -10.59 -21.05 19.83
CA GLU A 401 -9.73 -21.89 19.00
C GLU A 401 -8.60 -21.09 18.34
N TYR A 402 -8.92 -19.92 17.81
CA TYR A 402 -7.94 -19.11 17.09
C TYR A 402 -6.91 -18.46 18.04
N LEU A 403 -7.31 -18.01 19.23
CA LEU A 403 -6.36 -17.49 20.21
C LEU A 403 -5.45 -18.59 20.75
N THR A 404 -5.97 -19.81 20.94
CA THR A 404 -5.18 -20.99 21.32
C THR A 404 -4.17 -21.34 20.22
N GLU A 405 -4.56 -21.28 18.95
CA GLU A 405 -3.66 -21.46 17.81
C GLU A 405 -2.55 -20.39 17.78
N ILE A 406 -2.89 -19.12 17.99
CA ILE A 406 -1.93 -18.02 18.09
C ILE A 406 -0.97 -18.26 19.25
N CYS A 407 -1.45 -18.64 20.44
CA CYS A 407 -0.61 -18.95 21.61
C CYS A 407 0.41 -20.05 21.30
N SER A 408 -0.02 -21.13 20.63
CA SER A 408 0.86 -22.24 20.23
C SER A 408 1.94 -21.85 19.20
N ASN A 409 1.66 -20.80 18.40
CA ASN A 409 2.59 -20.28 17.40
C ASN A 409 3.59 -19.24 17.94
N ILE A 410 3.38 -18.74 19.16
CA ILE A 410 4.33 -17.85 19.83
C ILE A 410 5.44 -18.69 20.46
N ASP A 411 6.63 -18.60 19.88
CA ASP A 411 7.87 -19.11 20.46
C ASP A 411 8.49 -18.00 21.32
N GLU A 412 8.88 -18.32 22.53
CA GLU A 412 9.45 -17.34 23.47
C GLU A 412 10.86 -16.88 23.08
N LEU A 413 11.56 -17.66 22.24
CA LEU A 413 12.89 -17.34 21.69
C LEU A 413 13.93 -16.97 22.77
N GLN A 414 13.87 -17.65 23.93
CA GLN A 414 14.73 -17.39 25.08
C GLN A 414 16.22 -17.64 24.79
N ASP A 415 16.51 -18.56 23.87
CA ASP A 415 17.85 -18.84 23.39
C ASP A 415 18.45 -17.62 22.64
N ILE A 416 17.67 -17.00 21.77
CA ILE A 416 18.07 -15.80 21.03
C ILE A 416 18.18 -14.60 21.98
N PHE A 417 17.22 -14.46 22.89
CA PHE A 417 17.24 -13.41 23.91
C PHE A 417 18.55 -13.48 24.72
N LYS A 418 18.90 -14.66 25.25
CA LYS A 418 20.13 -14.87 26.03
C LYS A 418 21.37 -14.59 25.19
N LEU A 419 21.43 -15.07 23.95
CA LEU A 419 22.57 -14.83 23.07
C LEU A 419 22.83 -13.32 22.88
N ILE A 420 21.79 -12.52 22.66
CA ILE A 420 21.95 -11.07 22.50
C ILE A 420 22.30 -10.41 23.83
N ASP A 421 21.64 -10.82 24.92
CA ASP A 421 21.86 -10.25 26.25
C ASP A 421 23.30 -10.49 26.76
N GLU A 422 23.86 -11.65 26.52
CA GLU A 422 25.20 -11.99 26.92
C GLU A 422 26.27 -11.39 26.01
N SER A 423 25.95 -11.09 24.75
CA SER A 423 26.93 -10.68 23.74
C SER A 423 27.00 -9.17 23.47
N ILE A 424 25.88 -8.45 23.52
CA ILE A 424 25.80 -7.04 23.11
C ILE A 424 25.57 -6.14 24.31
N VAL A 425 26.22 -4.97 24.36
CA VAL A 425 26.00 -3.96 25.42
C VAL A 425 24.63 -3.33 25.29
N GLU A 426 24.05 -2.80 26.37
CA GLU A 426 22.70 -2.21 26.40
C GLU A 426 22.56 -0.97 25.53
N ASP A 427 23.57 -0.12 25.45
CA ASP A 427 23.59 1.09 24.59
C ASP A 427 24.78 1.04 23.63
N PRO A 428 24.65 0.30 22.51
CA PRO A 428 25.72 0.19 21.53
C PRO A 428 25.81 1.46 20.66
N PRO A 429 27.02 1.76 20.13
CA PRO A 429 27.21 2.86 19.19
C PRO A 429 26.37 2.68 17.92
N MET A 430 26.17 3.77 17.18
CA MET A 430 25.41 3.73 15.92
C MET A 430 26.11 2.94 14.83
N ASN A 431 27.45 3.03 14.77
CA ASN A 431 28.25 2.40 13.73
C ASN A 431 29.11 1.26 14.30
N THR A 432 29.15 0.16 13.60
CA THR A 432 30.07 -0.95 13.94
C THR A 432 31.55 -0.56 13.83
N LYS A 433 31.89 0.51 13.08
CA LYS A 433 33.25 1.04 12.94
C LYS A 433 33.78 1.72 14.19
N ASP A 434 32.90 2.14 15.11
CA ASP A 434 33.30 2.80 16.35
C ASP A 434 33.73 1.79 17.45
N GLY A 435 33.41 0.51 17.28
CA GLY A 435 33.70 -0.55 18.27
C GLY A 435 32.92 -0.36 19.58
N GLY A 436 33.20 -1.20 20.56
CA GLY A 436 32.65 -1.08 21.91
C GLY A 436 31.24 -1.62 22.10
N TYR A 437 30.74 -2.45 21.21
CA TYR A 437 29.39 -3.02 21.25
C TYR A 437 29.33 -4.48 21.74
N ILE A 438 30.46 -5.20 21.82
CA ILE A 438 30.53 -6.52 22.43
C ILE A 438 30.69 -6.38 23.93
N LYS A 439 29.85 -7.08 24.68
CA LYS A 439 29.82 -7.08 26.15
C LYS A 439 31.05 -7.71 26.74
N LEU A 440 31.52 -7.22 27.89
CA LEU A 440 32.60 -7.86 28.64
C LEU A 440 32.17 -9.24 29.14
N GLY A 441 33.05 -10.23 29.04
CA GLY A 441 32.78 -11.63 29.40
C GLY A 441 32.33 -12.49 28.22
N TYR A 442 32.04 -11.91 27.03
CA TYR A 442 31.66 -12.68 25.85
C TYR A 442 32.82 -13.35 25.13
N SER A 443 33.99 -12.68 25.06
CA SER A 443 35.22 -13.20 24.45
C SER A 443 36.45 -12.79 25.24
N GLU A 444 37.18 -13.78 25.74
CA GLU A 444 38.40 -13.56 26.52
C GLU A 444 39.47 -12.78 25.73
N GLU A 445 39.58 -13.02 24.41
CA GLU A 445 40.54 -12.31 23.55
C GLU A 445 40.20 -10.82 23.41
N ILE A 446 38.91 -10.50 23.20
CA ILE A 446 38.42 -9.11 23.12
C ILE A 446 38.62 -8.41 24.47
N ASP A 447 38.32 -9.09 25.58
CA ASP A 447 38.44 -8.53 26.93
C ASP A 447 39.88 -8.22 27.28
N ASN A 448 40.79 -9.12 26.96
CA ASN A 448 42.23 -8.92 27.18
C ASN A 448 42.78 -7.70 26.42
N LEU A 449 42.37 -7.53 25.17
CA LEU A 449 42.76 -6.36 24.36
C LEU A 449 42.09 -5.06 24.83
N LYS A 450 40.84 -5.10 25.28
CA LYS A 450 40.16 -3.94 25.89
C LYS A 450 40.87 -3.51 27.19
N ASN A 451 41.23 -4.47 28.02
CA ASN A 451 41.97 -4.21 29.24
C ASN A 451 43.37 -3.62 28.95
N ALA A 452 44.07 -4.13 27.94
CA ALA A 452 45.36 -3.58 27.51
C ALA A 452 45.23 -2.12 27.02
N THR A 453 44.18 -1.81 26.25
CA THR A 453 43.88 -0.45 25.79
C THR A 453 43.55 0.48 26.96
N GLN A 454 42.75 0.03 27.92
CA GLN A 454 42.35 0.81 29.10
C GLN A 454 43.58 1.04 30.03
N ASN A 455 44.41 0.04 30.22
CA ASN A 455 45.68 0.19 30.95
C ASN A 455 46.63 1.16 30.26
N GLY A 456 46.70 1.14 28.92
CA GLY A 456 47.46 2.12 28.14
C GLY A 456 46.96 3.56 28.32
N LYS A 457 45.64 3.78 28.32
CA LYS A 457 45.03 5.10 28.60
C LYS A 457 45.31 5.59 30.04
N SER A 458 45.25 4.67 31.01
CA SER A 458 45.63 4.97 32.43
C SER A 458 47.10 5.31 32.55
N TRP A 459 47.97 4.64 31.81
CA TRP A 459 49.39 4.92 31.75
C TRP A 459 49.65 6.32 31.15
N LEU A 460 48.92 6.74 30.08
CA LEU A 460 49.03 8.07 29.51
C LEU A 460 48.68 9.18 30.51
N MET A 461 47.63 9.00 31.34
CA MET A 461 47.31 9.92 32.42
C MET A 461 48.42 10.04 33.48
N LYS A 462 49.02 8.87 33.82
CA LYS A 462 50.15 8.81 34.75
C LYS A 462 51.38 9.48 34.14
N LEU A 463 51.69 9.24 32.87
CA LEU A 463 52.79 9.89 32.15
C LEU A 463 52.62 11.41 32.17
N GLU A 464 51.39 11.92 31.94
CA GLU A 464 51.13 13.38 32.04
C GLU A 464 51.46 13.93 33.42
N ALA A 465 51.10 13.24 34.49
CA ALA A 465 51.41 13.66 35.86
C ALA A 465 52.91 13.59 36.14
N ASP A 466 53.58 12.49 35.79
CA ASP A 466 55.00 12.26 35.99
C ASP A 466 55.85 13.25 35.19
N GLU A 467 55.46 13.58 33.93
CA GLU A 467 56.17 14.56 33.11
C GLU A 467 55.95 16.01 33.61
N LYS A 468 54.78 16.34 34.17
CA LYS A 468 54.58 17.62 34.87
C LYS A 468 55.46 17.78 36.08
N GLU A 469 55.63 16.73 36.87
CA GLU A 469 56.51 16.71 38.05
C GLU A 469 58.00 16.80 37.65
N LYS A 470 58.44 16.01 36.66
CA LYS A 470 59.83 15.98 36.20
C LYS A 470 60.26 17.29 35.54
N THR A 471 59.41 17.88 34.70
CA THR A 471 59.73 19.09 33.91
C THR A 471 59.40 20.37 34.62
N GLY A 472 58.54 20.34 35.64
CA GLY A 472 57.97 21.54 36.31
C GLY A 472 56.99 22.38 35.46
N ILE A 473 56.62 21.85 34.30
CA ILE A 473 55.73 22.53 33.34
C ILE A 473 54.25 22.27 33.69
N LYS A 474 53.64 23.17 34.42
CA LYS A 474 52.27 23.02 34.91
C LYS A 474 51.22 22.97 33.79
N SER A 475 51.49 23.58 32.65
CA SER A 475 50.60 23.59 31.48
C SER A 475 50.74 22.41 30.52
N LEU A 476 51.64 21.47 30.79
CA LEU A 476 51.86 20.28 30.00
C LEU A 476 50.56 19.46 29.95
N LYS A 477 50.14 19.02 28.75
CA LYS A 477 49.01 18.12 28.54
C LYS A 477 49.38 17.05 27.54
N VAL A 478 48.97 15.82 27.81
CA VAL A 478 48.99 14.74 26.81
C VAL A 478 47.68 14.78 26.06
N GLY A 479 47.73 14.88 24.72
CA GLY A 479 46.57 14.89 23.86
C GLY A 479 46.69 13.93 22.68
N PHE A 480 45.61 13.73 21.99
CA PHE A 480 45.53 12.88 20.80
C PHE A 480 45.02 13.67 19.59
N ASN A 481 45.60 13.47 18.42
CA ASN A 481 45.17 14.00 17.16
C ASN A 481 45.19 12.91 16.08
N LYS A 482 44.10 12.77 15.29
CA LYS A 482 43.99 11.71 14.27
C LYS A 482 45.12 11.73 13.23
N VAL A 483 45.76 12.88 12.95
CA VAL A 483 46.83 13.03 11.96
C VAL A 483 48.20 12.74 12.55
N PHE A 484 48.45 13.17 13.80
CA PHE A 484 49.76 13.13 14.44
C PHE A 484 49.90 12.13 15.57
N GLY A 485 48.79 11.47 15.95
CA GLY A 485 48.77 10.53 17.07
C GLY A 485 48.77 11.22 18.45
N TYR A 486 49.30 10.56 19.46
CA TYR A 486 49.47 11.11 20.80
C TYR A 486 50.64 12.09 20.83
N TYR A 487 50.45 13.22 21.55
CA TYR A 487 51.44 14.28 21.67
C TYR A 487 51.42 14.91 23.08
N ILE A 488 52.54 15.49 23.45
CA ILE A 488 52.69 16.34 24.64
C ILE A 488 52.58 17.79 24.16
N GLU A 489 51.61 18.53 24.64
CA GLU A 489 51.45 19.94 24.31
C GLU A 489 52.03 20.83 25.45
N VAL A 490 52.91 21.73 25.07
CA VAL A 490 53.53 22.71 25.97
C VAL A 490 53.26 24.10 25.44
N THR A 491 52.79 25.01 26.32
CA THR A 491 52.53 26.41 25.95
C THR A 491 53.85 27.16 25.73
N ASN A 492 53.83 28.20 24.91
CA ASN A 492 55.00 28.99 24.54
C ASN A 492 55.78 29.56 25.74
N MET A 493 55.10 29.82 26.86
CA MET A 493 55.67 30.29 28.11
C MET A 493 56.71 29.35 28.70
N TYR A 494 56.58 28.07 28.50
CA TYR A 494 57.46 27.03 29.07
C TYR A 494 58.38 26.35 28.04
N LYS A 495 58.49 26.90 26.85
CA LYS A 495 59.25 26.35 25.73
C LYS A 495 60.74 26.09 26.07
N ASN A 496 61.36 26.93 26.87
CA ASN A 496 62.76 26.82 27.31
C ASN A 496 62.98 25.76 28.41
N MET A 497 61.89 25.19 28.97
CA MET A 497 61.94 24.14 29.99
C MET A 497 61.74 22.76 29.42
N VAL A 498 61.52 22.64 28.10
CA VAL A 498 61.34 21.35 27.42
C VAL A 498 62.63 20.56 27.40
N PRO A 499 62.64 19.26 27.85
CA PRO A 499 63.83 18.41 27.82
C PRO A 499 64.31 18.09 26.40
N ASP A 500 65.60 17.82 26.23
CA ASP A 500 66.21 17.52 24.93
C ASP A 500 65.68 16.22 24.28
N ASN A 501 65.13 15.27 25.06
CA ASN A 501 64.50 14.07 24.54
C ASN A 501 63.09 14.24 23.92
N TYR A 502 62.55 15.49 23.94
CA TYR A 502 61.29 15.79 23.29
C TYR A 502 61.49 16.19 21.82
N ILE A 503 60.95 15.37 20.95
CA ILE A 503 60.99 15.62 19.49
C ILE A 503 59.79 16.47 19.09
N ARG A 504 60.07 17.68 18.57
CA ARG A 504 59.02 18.61 18.12
C ARG A 504 58.31 18.09 16.88
N LYS A 505 56.97 18.00 16.89
CA LYS A 505 56.12 17.55 15.80
C LYS A 505 55.34 18.69 15.13
N GLN A 506 54.82 19.65 15.90
CA GLN A 506 53.98 20.72 15.37
C GLN A 506 54.13 22.00 16.22
N THR A 507 54.18 23.15 15.54
CA THR A 507 54.11 24.47 16.17
C THR A 507 52.73 25.04 16.03
N LEU A 508 52.13 25.51 17.12
CA LEU A 508 50.81 26.16 17.20
C LEU A 508 51.02 27.63 17.59
N THR A 509 49.98 28.45 17.42
CA THR A 509 49.97 29.84 17.78
C THR A 509 50.31 30.06 19.30
N ASN A 510 49.81 29.17 20.16
CA ASN A 510 49.88 29.28 21.62
C ASN A 510 50.80 28.26 22.29
N GLY A 511 51.45 27.35 21.54
CA GLY A 511 52.29 26.30 22.09
C GLY A 511 52.93 25.42 21.03
N GLU A 512 53.66 24.42 21.45
CA GLU A 512 54.28 23.40 20.61
C GLU A 512 53.87 21.99 21.04
N ARG A 513 53.85 21.09 20.09
CA ARG A 513 53.52 19.68 20.31
C ARG A 513 54.77 18.81 20.11
N TYR A 514 55.01 17.96 21.07
CA TYR A 514 56.17 17.12 21.13
C TYR A 514 55.75 15.65 21.21
N ILE A 515 56.72 14.76 20.90
CA ILE A 515 56.61 13.31 21.08
C ILE A 515 57.90 12.82 21.77
N THR A 516 57.74 11.81 22.60
CA THR A 516 58.84 11.04 23.14
C THR A 516 58.84 9.62 22.58
N GLU A 517 59.97 8.93 22.62
CA GLU A 517 60.09 7.54 22.17
C GLU A 517 59.17 6.62 22.97
N GLU A 518 59.06 6.84 24.27
CA GLU A 518 58.18 6.11 25.18
C GLU A 518 56.70 6.29 24.82
N LEU A 519 56.29 7.55 24.57
CA LEU A 519 54.92 7.89 24.13
C LEU A 519 54.59 7.24 22.79
N LYS A 520 55.54 7.19 21.84
CA LYS A 520 55.34 6.60 20.52
C LYS A 520 55.24 5.06 20.59
N ASN A 521 56.00 4.41 21.46
CA ASN A 521 55.89 2.96 21.66
C ASN A 521 54.52 2.58 22.27
N MET A 522 54.08 3.34 23.26
CA MET A 522 52.74 3.14 23.86
C MET A 522 51.63 3.44 22.88
N GLU A 523 51.76 4.49 22.06
CA GLU A 523 50.82 4.82 20.97
C GLU A 523 50.64 3.63 20.05
N ASN A 524 51.71 3.03 19.56
CA ASN A 524 51.64 1.86 18.68
C ASN A 524 50.93 0.68 19.33
N GLN A 525 51.13 0.46 20.64
CA GLN A 525 50.45 -0.60 21.39
C GLN A 525 48.95 -0.31 21.55
N ILE A 526 48.59 0.91 21.93
CA ILE A 526 47.17 1.29 22.13
C ILE A 526 46.42 1.23 20.80
N LEU A 527 46.91 1.91 19.76
CA LEU A 527 46.23 1.99 18.44
C LEU A 527 46.17 0.59 17.78
N GLY A 528 47.30 -0.20 17.92
CA GLY A 528 47.27 -1.56 17.39
C GLY A 528 46.32 -2.50 18.14
N ALA A 529 46.09 -2.29 19.43
CA ALA A 529 45.09 -3.01 20.21
C ALA A 529 43.67 -2.55 19.85
N GLU A 530 43.42 -1.25 19.71
CA GLU A 530 42.12 -0.70 19.31
C GLU A 530 41.67 -1.20 17.92
N GLU A 531 42.55 -1.18 16.91
CA GLU A 531 42.25 -1.70 15.58
C GLU A 531 41.92 -3.21 15.61
N LYS A 532 42.67 -3.99 16.43
CA LYS A 532 42.38 -5.42 16.60
C LYS A 532 41.05 -5.67 17.31
N VAL A 533 40.74 -4.88 18.37
CA VAL A 533 39.45 -4.98 19.07
C VAL A 533 38.29 -4.76 18.10
N ILE A 534 38.35 -3.69 17.32
CA ILE A 534 37.28 -3.38 16.34
C ILE A 534 37.11 -4.53 15.34
N LYS A 535 38.19 -5.09 14.85
CA LYS A 535 38.16 -6.23 13.92
C LYS A 535 37.52 -7.47 14.54
N LEU A 536 37.97 -7.86 15.75
CA LEU A 536 37.44 -9.02 16.46
C LEU A 536 35.97 -8.81 16.88
N GLU A 537 35.58 -7.61 17.30
CA GLU A 537 34.20 -7.30 17.59
C GLU A 537 33.34 -7.42 16.34
N LEU A 538 33.80 -7.01 15.16
CA LEU A 538 33.10 -7.17 13.91
C LEU A 538 32.92 -8.64 13.52
N GLU A 539 33.94 -9.47 13.72
CA GLU A 539 33.90 -10.92 13.49
C GLU A 539 32.91 -11.60 14.45
N ALA A 540 32.98 -11.27 15.75
CA ALA A 540 32.06 -11.76 16.77
C ALA A 540 30.61 -11.35 16.44
N PHE A 541 30.41 -10.10 16.06
CA PHE A 541 29.07 -9.59 15.66
C PHE A 541 28.50 -10.32 14.46
N LYS A 542 29.33 -10.62 13.45
CA LYS A 542 28.90 -11.41 12.29
C LYS A 542 28.45 -12.81 12.71
N THR A 543 29.21 -13.46 13.59
CA THR A 543 28.89 -14.80 14.12
C THR A 543 27.56 -14.80 14.87
N ILE A 544 27.35 -13.81 15.77
CA ILE A 544 26.09 -13.65 16.51
C ILE A 544 24.90 -13.47 15.53
N ARG A 545 25.06 -12.61 14.53
CA ARG A 545 24.04 -12.37 13.52
C ARG A 545 23.72 -13.62 12.70
N GLU A 546 24.72 -14.38 12.28
CA GLU A 546 24.55 -15.64 11.56
C GLU A 546 23.79 -16.67 12.40
N GLU A 547 24.06 -16.74 13.71
CA GLU A 547 23.34 -17.64 14.61
C GLU A 547 21.87 -17.26 14.76
N ILE A 548 21.57 -15.96 14.86
CA ILE A 548 20.18 -15.45 14.85
C ILE A 548 19.53 -15.77 13.50
N SER A 549 20.26 -15.61 12.39
CA SER A 549 19.76 -15.86 11.04
C SER A 549 19.33 -17.31 10.81
N LYS A 550 19.96 -18.29 11.46
CA LYS A 550 19.52 -19.70 11.41
C LYS A 550 18.12 -19.91 12.00
N ASN A 551 17.67 -19.01 12.86
CA ASN A 551 16.38 -19.07 13.56
C ASN A 551 15.30 -18.17 12.94
N ILE A 552 15.48 -17.66 11.72
CA ILE A 552 14.53 -16.72 11.07
C ILE A 552 13.11 -17.30 10.96
N LYS A 553 12.97 -18.59 10.66
CA LYS A 553 11.64 -19.25 10.57
C LYS A 553 10.86 -19.16 11.89
N ARG A 554 11.55 -19.30 13.03
CA ARG A 554 10.96 -19.17 14.38
C ARG A 554 10.53 -17.72 14.65
N LEU A 555 11.42 -16.76 14.32
CA LEU A 555 11.13 -15.33 14.44
C LEU A 555 9.92 -14.91 13.59
N GLN A 556 9.87 -15.34 12.33
CA GLN A 556 8.75 -15.00 11.43
C GLN A 556 7.44 -15.62 11.88
N ARG A 557 7.43 -16.88 12.32
CA ARG A 557 6.23 -17.54 12.87
C ARG A 557 5.68 -16.80 14.09
N THR A 558 6.57 -16.41 14.99
CA THR A 558 6.19 -15.64 16.19
C THR A 558 5.69 -14.24 15.82
N ALA A 559 6.35 -13.55 14.89
CA ALA A 559 5.92 -12.24 14.42
C ALA A 559 4.54 -12.28 13.74
N GLU A 560 4.26 -13.32 12.94
CA GLU A 560 2.93 -13.55 12.34
C GLU A 560 1.86 -13.76 13.43
N ALA A 561 2.13 -14.57 14.43
CA ALA A 561 1.22 -14.82 15.57
C ALA A 561 0.94 -13.53 16.37
N VAL A 562 1.99 -12.75 16.67
CA VAL A 562 1.88 -11.46 17.37
C VAL A 562 1.10 -10.45 16.53
N SER A 563 1.31 -10.42 15.22
CA SER A 563 0.57 -9.54 14.29
C SER A 563 -0.92 -9.87 14.26
N CYS A 564 -1.28 -11.18 14.23
CA CYS A 564 -2.66 -11.65 14.29
C CYS A 564 -3.33 -11.24 15.61
N LEU A 565 -2.65 -11.42 16.73
CA LEU A 565 -3.13 -11.02 18.05
C LEU A 565 -3.41 -9.52 18.14
N ASP A 566 -2.50 -8.71 17.58
CA ASP A 566 -2.62 -7.25 17.54
C ASP A 566 -3.83 -6.79 16.72
N VAL A 567 -4.06 -7.38 15.54
CA VAL A 567 -5.24 -7.07 14.72
C VAL A 567 -6.54 -7.45 15.42
N LEU A 568 -6.60 -8.65 16.02
CA LEU A 568 -7.79 -9.10 16.75
C LEU A 568 -8.08 -8.22 17.97
N SER A 569 -7.04 -7.82 18.69
CA SER A 569 -7.13 -6.87 19.82
C SER A 569 -7.62 -5.50 19.35
N SER A 570 -7.16 -5.04 18.18
CA SER A 570 -7.63 -3.82 17.55
C SER A 570 -9.12 -3.89 17.20
N PHE A 571 -9.59 -4.99 16.60
CA PHE A 571 -11.01 -5.20 16.29
C PHE A 571 -11.87 -5.22 17.57
N ALA A 572 -11.42 -5.92 18.58
CA ALA A 572 -12.11 -5.99 19.87
C ALA A 572 -12.21 -4.61 20.55
N LYS A 573 -11.12 -3.83 20.50
CA LYS A 573 -11.09 -2.47 21.05
C LYS A 573 -12.04 -1.53 20.30
N VAL A 574 -12.03 -1.57 18.97
CA VAL A 574 -12.96 -0.78 18.15
C VAL A 574 -14.40 -1.20 18.38
N ALA A 575 -14.65 -2.51 18.51
CA ALA A 575 -15.99 -3.04 18.76
C ALA A 575 -16.57 -2.58 20.12
N GLU A 576 -15.72 -2.44 21.13
CA GLU A 576 -16.10 -1.86 22.42
C GLU A 576 -16.34 -0.36 22.31
N ASP A 577 -15.34 0.40 21.84
CA ASP A 577 -15.35 1.86 21.78
C ASP A 577 -16.53 2.40 20.95
N MET A 578 -16.93 1.69 19.91
CA MET A 578 -17.94 2.11 18.93
C MET A 578 -19.27 1.35 19.06
N ASN A 579 -19.38 0.49 20.06
CA ASN A 579 -20.55 -0.38 20.31
C ASN A 579 -20.99 -1.14 19.05
N TYR A 580 -20.06 -1.97 18.51
CA TYR A 580 -20.31 -2.84 17.36
C TYR A 580 -20.80 -4.22 17.81
N CYS A 581 -21.68 -4.84 17.01
CA CYS A 581 -22.19 -6.18 17.27
C CYS A 581 -21.42 -7.27 16.50
N LYS A 582 -21.45 -8.49 17.02
CA LYS A 582 -20.94 -9.67 16.31
C LYS A 582 -21.89 -10.03 15.18
N PRO A 583 -21.43 -10.08 13.90
CA PRO A 583 -22.27 -10.55 12.81
C PRO A 583 -22.42 -12.07 12.85
N ILE A 584 -23.58 -12.57 12.40
CA ILE A 584 -23.82 -13.99 12.11
C ILE A 584 -23.51 -14.21 10.64
N ILE A 585 -22.62 -15.13 10.35
CA ILE A 585 -22.25 -15.48 8.98
C ILE A 585 -23.05 -16.72 8.54
N ASN A 586 -23.62 -16.69 7.33
CA ASN A 586 -24.37 -17.79 6.78
C ASN A 586 -24.05 -18.03 5.29
N LYS A 587 -24.50 -19.18 4.77
CA LYS A 587 -24.42 -19.56 3.34
C LYS A 587 -25.73 -19.34 2.57
N GLU A 588 -26.77 -18.86 3.23
CA GLU A 588 -28.12 -18.71 2.64
C GLU A 588 -28.22 -17.46 1.77
N GLY A 589 -27.15 -16.70 1.66
CA GLY A 589 -27.08 -15.49 0.83
C GLY A 589 -27.92 -14.31 1.37
N ILE A 590 -28.35 -14.36 2.62
CA ILE A 590 -29.17 -13.31 3.25
C ILE A 590 -28.27 -12.23 3.84
N ILE A 591 -28.57 -10.97 3.56
CA ILE A 591 -27.98 -9.79 4.22
C ILE A 591 -29.12 -9.10 4.98
N ASP A 592 -29.16 -9.27 6.32
CA ASP A 592 -30.11 -8.63 7.21
C ASP A 592 -29.35 -7.81 8.26
N ILE A 593 -29.43 -6.48 8.15
CA ILE A 593 -28.75 -5.54 9.02
C ILE A 593 -29.79 -4.69 9.72
N LYS A 594 -29.78 -4.63 11.03
CA LYS A 594 -30.65 -3.77 11.84
C LYS A 594 -29.85 -2.62 12.42
N ASP A 595 -30.42 -1.42 12.32
CA ASP A 595 -29.79 -0.18 12.79
C ASP A 595 -28.33 -0.01 12.32
N GLY A 596 -28.07 -0.35 11.06
CA GLY A 596 -26.76 -0.21 10.45
C GLY A 596 -26.30 1.24 10.43
N ARG A 597 -25.01 1.47 10.70
CA ARG A 597 -24.36 2.78 10.69
C ARG A 597 -23.14 2.77 9.77
N HIS A 598 -22.87 3.90 9.11
CA HIS A 598 -21.65 4.01 8.30
C HIS A 598 -20.41 4.10 9.21
N PRO A 599 -19.44 3.16 9.16
CA PRO A 599 -18.35 3.09 10.13
C PRO A 599 -17.53 4.38 10.20
N VAL A 600 -17.22 4.96 9.04
CA VAL A 600 -16.38 6.17 8.95
C VAL A 600 -17.15 7.41 9.39
N ILE A 601 -18.35 7.62 8.85
CA ILE A 601 -19.17 8.80 9.16
C ILE A 601 -19.65 8.75 10.62
N GLY A 602 -20.03 7.56 11.10
CA GLY A 602 -20.41 7.37 12.51
C GLY A 602 -19.29 7.74 13.49
N LYS A 603 -18.02 7.41 13.13
CA LYS A 603 -16.86 7.82 13.92
C LYS A 603 -16.58 9.32 13.85
N MET A 604 -16.84 9.96 12.68
CA MET A 604 -16.62 11.41 12.49
C MET A 604 -17.63 12.26 13.22
N LEU A 605 -18.91 11.88 13.19
CA LEU A 605 -20.00 12.63 13.82
C LEU A 605 -20.05 12.41 15.35
N GLY A 606 -19.65 11.25 15.83
CA GLY A 606 -19.77 10.85 17.23
C GLY A 606 -21.03 10.05 17.53
N ALA A 607 -21.13 9.62 18.79
CA ALA A 607 -22.22 8.75 19.25
C ALA A 607 -23.58 9.48 19.21
N GLY A 608 -24.55 8.91 18.50
CA GLY A 608 -25.95 9.39 18.49
C GLY A 608 -26.30 10.39 17.39
N GLU A 609 -25.35 10.94 16.66
CA GLU A 609 -25.63 11.90 15.57
C GLU A 609 -25.90 11.23 14.21
N PHE A 610 -25.48 9.99 14.02
CA PHE A 610 -25.75 9.23 12.79
C PHE A 610 -27.10 8.52 12.87
N ILE A 611 -27.93 8.67 11.83
CA ILE A 611 -29.24 8.02 11.76
C ILE A 611 -29.08 6.62 11.20
N PRO A 612 -29.33 5.57 12.00
CA PRO A 612 -29.14 4.18 11.60
C PRO A 612 -30.23 3.73 10.62
N ASN A 613 -29.89 2.79 9.74
CA ASN A 613 -30.79 2.24 8.74
C ASN A 613 -30.76 0.73 8.69
N ASP A 614 -31.95 0.13 8.46
CA ASP A 614 -32.09 -1.30 8.23
C ASP A 614 -31.84 -1.63 6.78
N THR A 615 -31.33 -2.86 6.55
CA THR A 615 -31.12 -3.42 5.21
C THR A 615 -31.56 -4.88 5.21
N TYR A 616 -32.31 -5.28 4.22
CA TYR A 616 -32.65 -6.68 3.99
C TYR A 616 -32.52 -6.99 2.49
N LEU A 617 -31.68 -7.97 2.15
CA LEU A 617 -31.48 -8.53 0.83
C LEU A 617 -31.49 -10.05 0.92
N ASP A 618 -32.16 -10.72 -0.01
CA ASP A 618 -32.19 -12.18 -0.10
C ASP A 618 -32.01 -12.65 -1.55
N GLU A 619 -31.99 -13.97 -1.79
CA GLU A 619 -31.94 -14.56 -3.12
C GLU A 619 -33.32 -14.73 -3.79
N SER A 620 -34.40 -14.32 -3.13
CA SER A 620 -35.77 -14.64 -3.58
C SER A 620 -36.63 -13.42 -3.85
N LEU A 621 -37.05 -12.73 -2.80
CA LEU A 621 -38.10 -11.69 -2.87
C LEU A 621 -37.52 -10.27 -2.89
N ASN A 622 -36.31 -10.07 -2.40
CA ASN A 622 -35.66 -8.77 -2.32
C ASN A 622 -34.17 -8.86 -2.74
N ARG A 623 -33.94 -9.27 -3.97
CA ARG A 623 -32.58 -9.29 -4.55
C ARG A 623 -32.10 -7.91 -4.95
N LEU A 624 -32.99 -7.12 -5.51
CA LEU A 624 -32.70 -5.78 -5.98
C LEU A 624 -33.59 -4.77 -5.26
N SER A 625 -32.96 -3.85 -4.53
CA SER A 625 -33.64 -2.73 -3.87
C SER A 625 -33.46 -1.46 -4.69
N ILE A 626 -34.53 -0.95 -5.28
CA ILE A 626 -34.54 0.36 -5.94
C ILE A 626 -34.74 1.43 -4.87
N ILE A 627 -33.81 2.38 -4.80
CA ILE A 627 -33.79 3.44 -3.79
C ILE A 627 -34.00 4.78 -4.46
N THR A 628 -35.17 5.38 -4.25
CA THR A 628 -35.50 6.69 -4.80
C THR A 628 -35.33 7.82 -3.77
N GLY A 629 -35.24 9.06 -4.24
CA GLY A 629 -35.07 10.23 -3.38
C GLY A 629 -34.00 11.19 -3.87
N PRO A 630 -33.87 12.38 -3.27
CA PRO A 630 -32.90 13.40 -3.69
C PRO A 630 -31.45 13.02 -3.33
N ASN A 631 -30.46 13.58 -4.09
CA ASN A 631 -29.06 13.20 -3.99
C ASN A 631 -28.41 13.53 -2.63
N MET A 632 -28.80 14.62 -1.98
CA MET A 632 -28.25 15.01 -0.67
C MET A 632 -28.87 14.28 0.52
N ALA A 633 -29.85 13.43 0.29
CA ALA A 633 -30.59 12.77 1.35
C ALA A 633 -29.86 11.55 1.97
N GLY A 634 -28.74 11.09 1.38
CA GLY A 634 -27.88 10.05 1.94
C GLY A 634 -27.97 8.68 1.28
N LYS A 635 -28.54 8.52 0.08
CA LYS A 635 -28.61 7.25 -0.68
C LYS A 635 -27.25 6.57 -0.81
N SER A 636 -26.28 7.27 -1.41
CA SER A 636 -24.93 6.76 -1.65
C SER A 636 -24.20 6.39 -0.34
N THR A 637 -24.44 7.16 0.74
CA THR A 637 -23.91 6.85 2.09
C THR A 637 -24.47 5.54 2.62
N TYR A 638 -25.79 5.35 2.48
CA TYR A 638 -26.47 4.12 2.91
C TYR A 638 -25.95 2.89 2.13
N MET A 639 -25.82 2.98 0.82
CA MET A 639 -25.32 1.86 0.01
C MET A 639 -23.88 1.50 0.34
N ARG A 640 -23.01 2.51 0.51
CA ARG A 640 -21.62 2.28 0.94
C ARG A 640 -21.55 1.68 2.34
N GLN A 641 -22.44 2.09 3.26
CA GLN A 641 -22.56 1.49 4.60
C GLN A 641 -22.79 -0.01 4.52
N VAL A 642 -23.71 -0.48 3.67
CA VAL A 642 -24.02 -1.89 3.51
C VAL A 642 -22.79 -2.68 3.01
N ALA A 643 -22.11 -2.15 1.99
CA ALA A 643 -20.89 -2.78 1.46
C ALA A 643 -19.77 -2.83 2.52
N LEU A 644 -19.55 -1.74 3.28
CA LEU A 644 -18.53 -1.70 4.33
C LEU A 644 -18.85 -2.65 5.49
N ILE A 645 -20.12 -2.76 5.89
CA ILE A 645 -20.57 -3.72 6.91
C ILE A 645 -20.31 -5.16 6.44
N THR A 646 -20.65 -5.49 5.19
CA THR A 646 -20.39 -6.80 4.61
C THR A 646 -18.90 -7.12 4.56
N LEU A 647 -18.09 -6.16 4.12
CA LEU A 647 -16.62 -6.29 4.10
C LEU A 647 -16.07 -6.50 5.51
N MET A 648 -16.48 -5.71 6.50
CA MET A 648 -16.05 -5.85 7.90
C MET A 648 -16.39 -7.23 8.45
N ALA A 649 -17.59 -7.74 8.18
CA ALA A 649 -18.00 -9.08 8.60
C ALA A 649 -17.08 -10.17 8.03
N GLN A 650 -16.75 -10.09 6.72
CA GLN A 650 -15.89 -11.08 6.05
C GLN A 650 -14.40 -10.94 6.36
N VAL A 651 -13.97 -9.81 6.89
CA VAL A 651 -12.61 -9.67 7.46
C VAL A 651 -12.52 -10.33 8.84
N GLY A 652 -13.65 -10.59 9.49
CA GLY A 652 -13.73 -11.12 10.85
C GLY A 652 -13.80 -10.05 11.93
N SER A 653 -14.25 -8.84 11.58
CA SER A 653 -14.50 -7.74 12.52
C SER A 653 -15.97 -7.70 12.94
N PHE A 654 -16.24 -7.17 14.12
CA PHE A 654 -17.58 -6.76 14.51
C PHE A 654 -18.04 -5.56 13.67
N VAL A 655 -19.36 -5.38 13.55
CA VAL A 655 -19.97 -4.45 12.60
C VAL A 655 -20.81 -3.38 13.29
N PRO A 656 -20.92 -2.18 12.71
CA PRO A 656 -21.68 -1.05 13.26
C PRO A 656 -23.19 -1.22 13.05
N ALA A 657 -23.81 -2.14 13.78
CA ALA A 657 -25.23 -2.44 13.73
C ALA A 657 -25.73 -2.85 15.14
N SER A 658 -27.04 -2.92 15.33
CA SER A 658 -27.63 -3.55 16.54
C SER A 658 -27.62 -5.09 16.41
N SER A 659 -27.87 -5.60 15.21
CA SER A 659 -27.67 -6.99 14.82
C SER A 659 -27.40 -7.07 13.32
N ALA A 660 -26.64 -8.10 12.90
CA ALA A 660 -26.35 -8.33 11.49
C ALA A 660 -26.24 -9.82 11.20
N THR A 661 -26.93 -10.27 10.16
CA THR A 661 -26.77 -11.59 9.54
C THR A 661 -26.27 -11.37 8.12
N ILE A 662 -25.07 -11.89 7.82
CA ILE A 662 -24.39 -11.61 6.56
C ILE A 662 -24.11 -12.90 5.81
N GLY A 663 -24.77 -13.07 4.66
CA GLY A 663 -24.45 -14.12 3.71
C GLY A 663 -23.10 -13.86 3.06
N VAL A 664 -22.28 -14.88 2.93
CA VAL A 664 -20.96 -14.76 2.30
C VAL A 664 -21.07 -14.24 0.88
N VAL A 665 -20.31 -13.19 0.59
CA VAL A 665 -20.24 -12.51 -0.70
C VAL A 665 -18.92 -12.84 -1.38
N ASP A 666 -18.96 -13.19 -2.66
CA ASP A 666 -17.77 -13.51 -3.46
C ASP A 666 -17.09 -12.26 -4.05
N LYS A 667 -17.90 -11.23 -4.42
CA LYS A 667 -17.44 -9.97 -5.00
C LYS A 667 -18.30 -8.81 -4.56
N ILE A 668 -17.68 -7.64 -4.33
CA ILE A 668 -18.39 -6.38 -4.16
C ILE A 668 -18.07 -5.49 -5.35
N PHE A 669 -19.11 -5.11 -6.09
CA PHE A 669 -19.03 -4.16 -7.18
C PHE A 669 -19.64 -2.83 -6.78
N THR A 670 -18.99 -1.73 -7.15
CA THR A 670 -19.53 -0.39 -6.90
C THR A 670 -19.43 0.48 -8.13
N ARG A 671 -20.54 1.07 -8.51
CA ARG A 671 -20.61 2.18 -9.44
C ARG A 671 -21.21 3.37 -8.72
N VAL A 672 -20.39 4.31 -8.27
CA VAL A 672 -20.78 5.47 -7.45
C VAL A 672 -20.15 6.73 -8.02
N GLY A 673 -21.00 7.64 -8.53
CA GLY A 673 -20.61 8.98 -9.01
C GLY A 673 -19.64 8.99 -10.22
N ALA A 674 -19.68 10.00 -11.05
CA ALA A 674 -18.67 10.24 -12.08
C ALA A 674 -17.41 10.83 -11.42
N SER A 675 -16.29 10.15 -11.44
CA SER A 675 -14.99 10.81 -11.37
C SER A 675 -14.67 11.25 -12.79
N ASP A 676 -14.57 12.56 -13.02
CA ASP A 676 -14.03 13.09 -14.27
C ASP A 676 -12.57 12.64 -14.40
N ASP A 677 -12.36 11.49 -15.03
CA ASP A 677 -11.01 11.06 -15.41
C ASP A 677 -10.69 11.63 -16.80
N LEU A 678 -10.37 12.92 -16.82
CA LEU A 678 -10.00 13.67 -18.02
C LEU A 678 -8.75 13.11 -18.72
N SER A 679 -7.97 12.25 -18.01
CA SER A 679 -6.71 11.71 -18.50
C SER A 679 -6.86 10.70 -19.64
N MET A 680 -8.03 10.06 -19.77
CA MET A 680 -8.31 9.04 -20.81
C MET A 680 -8.99 9.61 -22.06
N GLY A 681 -9.41 10.88 -22.05
CA GLY A 681 -10.14 11.50 -23.18
C GLY A 681 -11.49 10.82 -23.51
N GLN A 682 -12.00 9.98 -22.63
CA GLN A 682 -13.28 9.29 -22.79
C GLN A 682 -14.41 10.09 -22.14
N SER A 683 -15.60 10.03 -22.76
CA SER A 683 -16.81 10.58 -22.16
C SER A 683 -17.12 9.90 -20.83
N THR A 684 -17.54 10.67 -19.82
CA THR A 684 -18.00 10.14 -18.51
C THR A 684 -19.07 9.06 -18.67
N PHE A 685 -19.92 9.18 -19.66
CA PHE A 685 -20.91 8.16 -19.99
C PHE A 685 -20.29 6.86 -20.53
N MET A 686 -19.25 6.95 -21.36
CA MET A 686 -18.55 5.75 -21.86
C MET A 686 -17.85 4.99 -20.73
N VAL A 687 -17.18 5.70 -19.82
CA VAL A 687 -16.58 5.11 -18.62
C VAL A 687 -17.64 4.41 -17.77
N GLU A 688 -18.79 5.07 -17.54
CA GLU A 688 -19.91 4.50 -16.81
C GLU A 688 -20.39 3.19 -17.47
N MET A 689 -20.58 3.18 -18.78
CA MET A 689 -21.03 1.98 -19.51
C MET A 689 -20.01 0.85 -19.48
N MET A 690 -18.72 1.14 -19.50
CA MET A 690 -17.66 0.14 -19.35
C MET A 690 -17.67 -0.50 -17.96
N GLU A 691 -17.86 0.30 -16.90
CA GLU A 691 -17.98 -0.22 -15.52
C GLU A 691 -19.23 -1.10 -15.37
N VAL A 692 -20.38 -0.65 -15.87
CA VAL A 692 -21.62 -1.44 -15.87
C VAL A 692 -21.45 -2.73 -16.68
N ALA A 693 -20.83 -2.67 -17.85
CA ALA A 693 -20.58 -3.86 -18.67
C ALA A 693 -19.67 -4.89 -17.95
N THR A 694 -18.69 -4.44 -17.20
CA THR A 694 -17.83 -5.30 -16.36
C THR A 694 -18.67 -5.97 -15.25
N ILE A 695 -19.50 -5.20 -14.55
CA ILE A 695 -20.39 -5.72 -13.51
C ILE A 695 -21.32 -6.78 -14.08
N LEU A 696 -21.98 -6.53 -15.21
CA LEU A 696 -22.94 -7.46 -15.82
C LEU A 696 -22.29 -8.75 -16.32
N LYS A 697 -20.99 -8.72 -16.65
CA LYS A 697 -20.24 -9.90 -17.10
C LYS A 697 -19.69 -10.75 -15.95
N GLU A 698 -19.29 -10.09 -14.84
CA GLU A 698 -18.54 -10.76 -13.77
C GLU A 698 -19.35 -10.99 -12.49
N ALA A 699 -20.46 -10.29 -12.30
CA ALA A 699 -21.29 -10.49 -11.12
C ALA A 699 -21.96 -11.86 -11.12
N THR A 700 -21.98 -12.49 -9.96
CA THR A 700 -22.63 -13.78 -9.70
C THR A 700 -23.81 -13.60 -8.74
N LYS A 701 -24.62 -14.63 -8.55
CA LYS A 701 -25.70 -14.62 -7.54
C LYS A 701 -25.21 -14.35 -6.11
N ASN A 702 -23.93 -14.62 -5.82
CA ASN A 702 -23.34 -14.37 -4.51
C ASN A 702 -22.71 -12.97 -4.39
N SER A 703 -22.69 -12.20 -5.47
CA SER A 703 -22.10 -10.86 -5.46
C SER A 703 -23.03 -9.83 -4.81
N LEU A 704 -22.43 -8.77 -4.26
CA LEU A 704 -23.10 -7.56 -3.80
C LEU A 704 -22.80 -6.42 -4.79
N VAL A 705 -23.83 -5.86 -5.39
CA VAL A 705 -23.70 -4.81 -6.40
C VAL A 705 -24.30 -3.49 -5.88
N ILE A 706 -23.56 -2.41 -6.04
CA ILE A 706 -23.99 -1.05 -5.69
C ILE A 706 -23.97 -0.20 -6.94
N LEU A 707 -25.13 0.26 -7.36
CA LEU A 707 -25.33 1.11 -8.53
C LEU A 707 -25.93 2.45 -8.11
N ASP A 708 -25.22 3.54 -8.37
CA ASP A 708 -25.64 4.88 -8.02
C ASP A 708 -25.81 5.72 -9.30
N GLU A 709 -27.04 6.07 -9.59
CA GLU A 709 -27.44 6.98 -10.68
C GLU A 709 -26.97 6.56 -12.08
N ILE A 710 -27.24 5.34 -12.48
CA ILE A 710 -26.93 4.84 -13.82
C ILE A 710 -27.77 5.58 -14.89
N GLY A 711 -27.14 5.91 -16.02
CA GLY A 711 -27.80 6.56 -17.18
C GLY A 711 -27.83 8.09 -17.10
N ARG A 712 -27.12 8.72 -16.17
CA ARG A 712 -27.16 10.19 -15.98
C ARG A 712 -26.38 10.98 -17.02
N GLY A 713 -25.46 10.35 -17.73
CA GLY A 713 -24.56 10.98 -18.72
C GLY A 713 -25.13 11.14 -20.13
N THR A 714 -26.41 10.80 -20.35
CA THR A 714 -27.06 10.84 -21.67
C THR A 714 -28.46 11.46 -21.60
N SER A 715 -29.26 11.40 -22.70
CA SER A 715 -30.63 11.89 -22.70
C SER A 715 -31.49 11.13 -21.68
N THR A 716 -32.53 11.77 -21.13
CA THR A 716 -33.35 11.20 -20.06
C THR A 716 -33.96 9.84 -20.45
N TYR A 717 -34.49 9.72 -21.66
CA TYR A 717 -35.09 8.46 -22.11
C TYR A 717 -34.09 7.36 -22.40
N ASP A 718 -32.94 7.69 -22.98
CA ASP A 718 -31.85 6.71 -23.19
C ASP A 718 -31.31 6.22 -21.85
N GLY A 719 -31.05 7.15 -20.91
CA GLY A 719 -30.59 6.83 -19.57
C GLY A 719 -31.58 5.96 -18.80
N LEU A 720 -32.85 6.27 -18.81
CA LEU A 720 -33.93 5.47 -18.21
C LEU A 720 -33.98 4.06 -18.82
N SER A 721 -33.97 3.98 -20.17
CA SER A 721 -34.04 2.69 -20.86
C SER A 721 -32.89 1.77 -20.51
N ILE A 722 -31.67 2.32 -20.42
CA ILE A 722 -30.47 1.56 -20.02
C ILE A 722 -30.55 1.15 -18.55
N ALA A 723 -30.89 2.07 -17.64
CA ALA A 723 -31.04 1.79 -16.21
C ALA A 723 -32.08 0.70 -15.95
N TRP A 724 -33.19 0.75 -16.65
CA TRP A 724 -34.28 -0.23 -16.60
C TRP A 724 -33.79 -1.62 -17.02
N ALA A 725 -33.20 -1.73 -18.22
CA ALA A 725 -32.70 -2.98 -18.77
C ALA A 725 -31.59 -3.59 -17.89
N VAL A 726 -30.73 -2.74 -17.30
CA VAL A 726 -29.68 -3.18 -16.33
C VAL A 726 -30.34 -3.76 -15.08
N ALA A 727 -31.36 -3.09 -14.53
CA ALA A 727 -32.06 -3.58 -13.33
C ALA A 727 -32.74 -4.93 -13.58
N GLU A 728 -33.45 -5.09 -14.71
CA GLU A 728 -34.06 -6.35 -15.10
C GLU A 728 -33.03 -7.48 -15.27
N TYR A 729 -31.90 -7.19 -15.97
CA TYR A 729 -30.86 -8.17 -16.20
C TYR A 729 -30.25 -8.68 -14.89
N ILE A 730 -29.98 -7.78 -13.95
CA ILE A 730 -29.39 -8.14 -12.64
C ILE A 730 -30.41 -8.88 -11.77
N ALA A 731 -31.68 -8.46 -11.80
CA ALA A 731 -32.74 -9.10 -11.04
C ALA A 731 -33.09 -10.52 -11.55
N ASP A 732 -32.82 -10.83 -12.80
CA ASP A 732 -33.11 -12.15 -13.39
C ASP A 732 -32.15 -13.22 -12.83
N LYS A 733 -32.72 -14.21 -12.12
CA LYS A 733 -31.96 -15.34 -11.52
C LYS A 733 -31.17 -16.15 -12.55
N ASN A 734 -31.66 -16.22 -13.78
CA ASN A 734 -31.06 -17.04 -14.83
C ASN A 734 -29.90 -16.30 -15.54
N LYS A 735 -29.80 -14.99 -15.37
CA LYS A 735 -28.75 -14.17 -15.97
C LYS A 735 -27.68 -13.78 -14.97
N CYS A 736 -28.00 -13.02 -13.94
CA CYS A 736 -27.09 -12.54 -12.92
C CYS A 736 -27.54 -12.95 -11.51
N GLY A 737 -28.69 -12.49 -11.06
CA GLY A 737 -29.29 -12.83 -9.75
C GLY A 737 -28.56 -12.21 -8.55
N ALA A 738 -27.68 -11.21 -8.75
CA ALA A 738 -26.88 -10.59 -7.69
C ALA A 738 -27.72 -9.77 -6.73
N LYS A 739 -27.30 -9.74 -5.44
CA LYS A 739 -27.87 -8.83 -4.44
C LYS A 739 -27.46 -7.40 -4.76
N THR A 740 -28.46 -6.52 -4.98
CA THR A 740 -28.21 -5.20 -5.55
C THR A 740 -28.92 -4.09 -4.81
N LEU A 741 -28.19 -3.02 -4.52
CA LEU A 741 -28.72 -1.74 -4.11
C LEU A 741 -28.60 -0.77 -5.29
N PHE A 742 -29.74 -0.30 -5.81
CA PHE A 742 -29.84 0.54 -6.99
C PHE A 742 -30.42 1.89 -6.62
N ALA A 743 -29.60 2.93 -6.49
CA ALA A 743 -30.09 4.28 -6.29
C ALA A 743 -30.37 4.96 -7.64
N THR A 744 -31.52 5.57 -7.75
CA THR A 744 -31.94 6.28 -8.97
C THR A 744 -32.80 7.50 -8.65
N HIS A 745 -32.86 8.41 -9.61
CA HIS A 745 -33.80 9.52 -9.62
C HIS A 745 -34.92 9.31 -10.66
N TYR A 746 -34.87 8.18 -11.35
CA TYR A 746 -35.95 7.79 -12.28
C TYR A 746 -37.11 7.14 -11.48
N HIS A 747 -38.18 7.90 -11.25
CA HIS A 747 -39.35 7.42 -10.49
C HIS A 747 -40.09 6.32 -11.24
N GLU A 748 -40.01 6.32 -12.55
CA GLU A 748 -40.64 5.32 -13.42
C GLU A 748 -40.15 3.89 -13.12
N MET A 749 -38.89 3.74 -12.65
CA MET A 749 -38.33 2.42 -12.29
C MET A 749 -39.03 1.76 -11.10
N THR A 750 -39.81 2.50 -10.31
CA THR A 750 -40.58 1.94 -9.20
C THR A 750 -41.64 0.95 -9.64
N THR A 751 -42.11 1.01 -10.85
CA THR A 751 -43.07 0.06 -11.42
C THR A 751 -42.51 -1.35 -11.61
N LEU A 752 -41.16 -1.52 -11.64
CA LEU A 752 -40.52 -2.84 -11.72
C LEU A 752 -40.83 -3.76 -10.52
N GLU A 753 -41.27 -3.22 -9.38
CA GLU A 753 -41.73 -4.05 -8.25
C GLU A 753 -43.00 -4.83 -8.58
N GLU A 754 -43.87 -4.28 -9.39
CA GLU A 754 -45.15 -4.90 -9.79
C GLU A 754 -44.91 -6.17 -10.64
N GLU A 755 -43.80 -6.26 -11.33
CA GLU A 755 -43.43 -7.41 -12.17
C GLU A 755 -42.98 -8.64 -11.37
N GLY A 756 -42.76 -8.52 -10.04
CA GLY A 756 -42.57 -9.63 -9.14
C GLY A 756 -41.21 -10.35 -9.21
N ASN A 757 -40.21 -9.79 -9.90
CA ASN A 757 -38.91 -10.41 -10.19
C ASN A 757 -37.88 -10.31 -9.04
N GLY A 758 -38.30 -10.23 -7.78
CA GLY A 758 -37.40 -10.04 -6.63
C GLY A 758 -36.85 -8.62 -6.50
N ILE A 759 -37.63 -7.65 -6.99
CA ILE A 759 -37.36 -6.20 -6.90
C ILE A 759 -38.26 -5.61 -5.81
N LYS A 760 -37.69 -4.73 -4.98
CA LYS A 760 -38.39 -3.98 -3.93
C LYS A 760 -38.02 -2.51 -3.98
N ASN A 761 -39.04 -1.67 -3.75
CA ASN A 761 -38.86 -0.23 -3.71
C ASN A 761 -38.63 0.28 -2.30
N TYR A 762 -37.70 1.21 -2.20
CA TYR A 762 -37.37 1.96 -1.01
C TYR A 762 -37.22 3.45 -1.34
N SER A 763 -37.47 4.29 -0.36
CA SER A 763 -37.30 5.73 -0.51
C SER A 763 -36.68 6.32 0.78
N ILE A 764 -36.16 7.54 0.67
CA ILE A 764 -35.69 8.27 1.84
C ILE A 764 -36.85 9.01 2.46
N ALA A 765 -37.09 8.80 3.75
CA ALA A 765 -38.12 9.48 4.49
C ALA A 765 -37.86 10.99 4.55
N VAL A 766 -38.90 11.75 4.22
CA VAL A 766 -38.90 13.20 4.21
C VAL A 766 -39.98 13.70 5.14
N LYS A 767 -39.73 14.77 5.86
CA LYS A 767 -40.72 15.46 6.69
C LYS A 767 -40.91 16.87 6.18
N GLU A 768 -42.10 17.19 5.76
CA GLU A 768 -42.48 18.55 5.39
C GLU A 768 -42.77 19.38 6.64
N LYS A 769 -42.22 20.58 6.67
CA LYS A 769 -42.48 21.58 7.71
C LYS A 769 -42.79 22.92 7.06
N GLY A 770 -44.01 23.12 6.64
CA GLY A 770 -44.47 24.28 5.86
C GLY A 770 -43.87 24.29 4.46
N GLU A 771 -43.09 25.31 4.11
CA GLU A 771 -42.38 25.40 2.83
C GLU A 771 -40.99 24.74 2.83
N ASP A 772 -40.53 24.25 3.99
CA ASP A 772 -39.21 23.64 4.14
C ASP A 772 -39.34 22.12 4.27
N ILE A 773 -38.33 21.40 3.69
CA ILE A 773 -38.21 19.96 3.71
C ILE A 773 -37.06 19.56 4.55
N ILE A 774 -37.30 18.62 5.48
CA ILE A 774 -36.28 18.02 6.33
C ILE A 774 -36.07 16.57 5.87
N PHE A 775 -34.86 16.26 5.36
CA PHE A 775 -34.47 14.89 5.04
C PHE A 775 -34.16 14.14 6.32
N LEU A 776 -34.98 13.13 6.64
CA LEU A 776 -34.81 12.31 7.85
C LEU A 776 -33.65 11.30 7.72
N ARG A 777 -33.05 11.14 6.55
CA ARG A 777 -31.96 10.18 6.25
C ARG A 777 -32.30 8.73 6.65
N LYS A 778 -33.59 8.41 6.78
CA LYS A 778 -34.09 7.06 7.09
C LYS A 778 -34.65 6.44 5.80
N ILE A 779 -34.21 5.23 5.49
CA ILE A 779 -34.73 4.42 4.38
C ILE A 779 -36.03 3.76 4.83
N VAL A 780 -37.07 3.89 4.02
CA VAL A 780 -38.41 3.32 4.27
C VAL A 780 -38.85 2.53 3.04
N LYS A 781 -39.71 1.55 3.24
CA LYS A 781 -40.31 0.78 2.16
C LYS A 781 -41.24 1.64 1.32
N GLY A 782 -41.29 1.40 0.01
CA GLY A 782 -42.09 2.10 -0.96
C GLY A 782 -41.33 3.17 -1.74
N GLY A 783 -41.78 3.48 -2.93
CA GLY A 783 -41.25 4.55 -3.77
C GLY A 783 -41.77 5.93 -3.35
N THR A 784 -41.16 7.01 -3.85
CA THR A 784 -41.70 8.37 -3.77
C THR A 784 -41.79 8.91 -5.19
N ASP A 785 -42.90 9.57 -5.48
CA ASP A 785 -43.15 10.18 -6.81
C ASP A 785 -42.84 11.68 -6.81
N GLU A 786 -42.38 12.24 -5.69
CA GLU A 786 -42.15 13.67 -5.57
C GLU A 786 -40.72 14.08 -5.94
N SER A 787 -40.63 15.17 -6.71
CA SER A 787 -39.38 15.82 -7.09
C SER A 787 -38.88 16.83 -6.06
N TYR A 788 -37.75 16.62 -5.44
CA TYR A 788 -37.17 17.50 -4.41
C TYR A 788 -36.02 18.39 -4.91
N GLY A 789 -35.71 18.41 -6.20
CA GLY A 789 -34.58 19.13 -6.78
C GLY A 789 -34.59 20.64 -6.51
N VAL A 790 -35.76 21.28 -6.62
CA VAL A 790 -35.90 22.74 -6.38
C VAL A 790 -35.69 23.06 -4.88
N HIS A 791 -36.12 22.18 -3.98
CA HIS A 791 -35.90 22.35 -2.54
C HIS A 791 -34.42 22.23 -2.18
N VAL A 792 -33.71 21.28 -2.80
CA VAL A 792 -32.26 21.16 -2.65
C VAL A 792 -31.52 22.40 -3.14
N ALA A 793 -31.94 22.96 -4.28
CA ALA A 793 -31.41 24.22 -4.81
C ALA A 793 -31.64 25.41 -3.83
N LYS A 794 -32.78 25.46 -3.17
CA LYS A 794 -33.07 26.46 -2.11
C LYS A 794 -32.12 26.29 -0.92
N LEU A 795 -31.90 25.06 -0.46
CA LEU A 795 -30.99 24.75 0.64
C LEU A 795 -29.51 25.05 0.29
N ALA A 796 -29.13 24.89 -0.97
CA ALA A 796 -27.80 25.23 -1.48
C ALA A 796 -27.55 26.75 -1.64
N GLY A 797 -28.58 27.60 -1.39
CA GLY A 797 -28.44 29.04 -1.47
C GLY A 797 -28.64 29.63 -2.85
N VAL A 798 -29.29 28.90 -3.79
CA VAL A 798 -29.70 29.45 -5.08
C VAL A 798 -30.72 30.59 -4.85
N PRO A 799 -30.60 31.74 -5.56
CA PRO A 799 -31.49 32.90 -5.35
C PRO A 799 -32.95 32.53 -5.36
N LYS A 800 -33.73 33.17 -4.46
CA LYS A 800 -35.19 32.89 -4.29
C LYS A 800 -36.01 33.07 -5.58
N GLU A 801 -35.62 34.01 -6.40
CA GLU A 801 -36.29 34.27 -7.69
C GLU A 801 -36.18 33.10 -8.66
N VAL A 802 -34.96 32.49 -8.72
CA VAL A 802 -34.65 31.32 -9.54
C VAL A 802 -35.42 30.09 -9.05
N THR A 803 -35.39 29.84 -7.73
CA THR A 803 -36.09 28.69 -7.14
C THR A 803 -37.60 28.82 -7.23
N LYS A 804 -38.16 30.03 -7.10
CA LYS A 804 -39.58 30.28 -7.33
C LYS A 804 -39.98 29.99 -8.78
N ARG A 805 -39.20 30.49 -9.74
CA ARG A 805 -39.46 30.25 -11.16
C ARG A 805 -39.32 28.78 -11.52
N ALA A 806 -38.32 28.09 -10.97
CA ALA A 806 -38.17 26.65 -11.15
C ALA A 806 -39.39 25.85 -10.66
N ASN A 807 -39.96 26.22 -9.50
CA ASN A 807 -41.20 25.60 -9.00
C ASN A 807 -42.39 25.82 -9.92
N GLU A 808 -42.54 27.01 -10.50
CA GLU A 808 -43.63 27.31 -11.49
C GLU A 808 -43.47 26.43 -12.73
N ILE A 809 -42.24 26.27 -13.24
CA ILE A 809 -41.95 25.43 -14.41
C ILE A 809 -42.20 23.97 -14.08
N LEU A 810 -41.72 23.46 -12.92
CA LEU A 810 -41.93 22.09 -12.47
C LEU A 810 -43.44 21.75 -12.45
N LYS A 811 -44.24 22.55 -11.79
CA LYS A 811 -45.70 22.37 -11.76
C LYS A 811 -46.36 22.35 -13.15
N SER A 812 -45.82 23.11 -14.11
CA SER A 812 -46.33 23.11 -15.48
C SER A 812 -45.98 21.84 -16.24
N LEU A 813 -44.76 21.27 -15.97
CA LEU A 813 -44.29 20.01 -16.57
C LEU A 813 -45.07 18.82 -16.01
N GLU A 814 -45.26 18.75 -14.70
CA GLU A 814 -46.02 17.70 -14.01
C GLU A 814 -47.48 17.66 -14.48
N ARG A 815 -48.13 18.83 -14.65
CA ARG A 815 -49.50 18.91 -15.23
C ARG A 815 -49.56 18.40 -16.66
N LYS A 816 -48.54 18.61 -17.49
CA LYS A 816 -48.48 18.09 -18.85
C LYS A 816 -48.30 16.56 -18.90
N SER A 817 -47.60 15.96 -17.91
CA SER A 817 -47.49 14.52 -17.82
C SER A 817 -48.78 13.84 -17.37
N ILE A 818 -49.48 14.40 -16.39
CA ILE A 818 -50.76 13.87 -15.86
C ILE A 818 -51.87 13.91 -16.93
N LEU A 819 -51.77 14.82 -17.90
CA LEU A 819 -52.73 14.87 -19.02
C LEU A 819 -52.49 13.80 -20.09
N LYS A 820 -51.34 13.12 -20.08
CA LYS A 820 -51.01 11.95 -20.93
C LYS A 820 -51.44 10.61 -20.32
N ASP A 821 -51.66 10.53 -19.00
CA ASP A 821 -51.95 9.30 -18.25
C ASP A 821 -53.44 9.17 -17.80
N LYS A 822 -54.41 9.70 -18.50
CA LYS A 822 -55.81 9.34 -18.22
C LYS A 822 -56.15 8.00 -18.86
N PRO A 823 -56.53 6.96 -18.07
CA PRO A 823 -56.90 5.66 -18.59
C PRO A 823 -58.22 5.81 -19.36
N GLN A 824 -58.20 5.47 -20.64
CA GLN A 824 -59.41 5.17 -21.39
C GLN A 824 -60.04 3.89 -20.83
N THR A 825 -61.27 4.00 -20.38
CA THR A 825 -62.12 2.91 -19.89
C THR A 825 -62.20 1.77 -20.90
N LYS A 826 -62.12 0.56 -20.34
CA LYS A 826 -62.27 -0.74 -21.02
C LYS A 826 -63.49 -0.84 -21.89
N SER A 827 -63.29 -1.14 -23.16
CA SER A 827 -64.19 -2.05 -23.90
C SER A 827 -63.41 -2.68 -25.07
N GLU A 828 -63.46 -3.99 -25.04
CA GLU A 828 -63.27 -4.96 -26.13
C GLU A 828 -61.90 -5.26 -26.71
N LYS A 829 -61.56 -6.49 -26.45
CA LYS A 829 -60.46 -7.28 -27.03
C LYS A 829 -60.47 -7.23 -28.56
N GLN A 830 -59.31 -6.95 -29.16
CA GLN A 830 -58.78 -7.83 -30.22
C GLN A 830 -57.26 -7.62 -30.38
N LYS A 831 -56.56 -8.69 -30.57
CA LYS A 831 -55.14 -8.85 -30.86
C LYS A 831 -54.71 -8.01 -32.06
N GLN A 832 -53.60 -7.28 -31.95
CA GLN A 832 -52.62 -7.16 -33.04
C GLN A 832 -51.26 -6.78 -32.49
N GLU A 833 -50.26 -7.55 -32.86
CA GLU A 833 -48.87 -7.36 -32.57
C GLU A 833 -48.28 -6.14 -33.26
N GLY A 834 -47.37 -5.49 -32.58
CA GLY A 834 -46.23 -4.69 -32.95
C GLY A 834 -46.15 -4.07 -34.34
N GLN A 835 -46.48 -2.79 -34.40
CA GLN A 835 -45.86 -1.83 -35.30
C GLN A 835 -45.77 -0.51 -34.56
N PHE A 836 -44.57 -0.07 -34.26
CA PHE A 836 -44.28 1.28 -33.77
C PHE A 836 -44.75 2.26 -34.85
N ASP A 837 -45.69 3.13 -34.50
CA ASP A 837 -46.42 3.97 -35.39
C ASP A 837 -45.59 5.17 -35.89
N MET A 838 -44.84 4.93 -36.97
CA MET A 838 -44.13 5.95 -37.74
C MET A 838 -45.09 6.99 -38.30
N PHE A 839 -46.41 6.71 -38.27
CA PHE A 839 -47.50 7.59 -38.68
C PHE A 839 -47.72 8.79 -37.73
N ASN A 840 -47.60 8.56 -36.41
CA ASN A 840 -47.75 9.62 -35.41
C ASN A 840 -46.58 10.60 -35.39
N TYR A 841 -45.37 10.18 -35.72
CA TYR A 841 -44.20 11.06 -35.83
C TYR A 841 -44.33 12.00 -37.03
N LYS A 842 -44.77 11.50 -38.19
CA LYS A 842 -44.99 12.32 -39.41
C LYS A 842 -46.15 13.26 -39.24
N LEU A 843 -47.22 12.86 -38.55
CA LEU A 843 -48.35 13.76 -38.25
C LEU A 843 -47.96 14.93 -37.34
N ALA A 844 -47.08 14.67 -36.36
CA ALA A 844 -46.58 15.73 -35.48
C ALA A 844 -45.64 16.70 -36.23
N GLU A 845 -44.81 16.20 -37.18
CA GLU A 845 -43.98 17.04 -38.02
C GLU A 845 -44.78 17.92 -38.97
N ILE A 846 -45.85 17.39 -39.57
CA ILE A 846 -46.79 18.15 -40.43
C ILE A 846 -47.58 19.19 -39.62
N ALA A 847 -48.03 18.85 -38.43
CA ALA A 847 -48.68 19.78 -37.53
C ALA A 847 -47.75 20.93 -37.12
N HIS A 848 -46.49 20.67 -36.85
CA HIS A 848 -45.51 21.69 -36.52
C HIS A 848 -45.20 22.62 -37.71
N GLU A 849 -45.10 22.09 -38.92
CA GLU A 849 -44.92 22.92 -40.12
C GLU A 849 -46.12 23.79 -40.39
N LEU A 850 -47.38 23.32 -40.20
CA LEU A 850 -48.59 24.09 -40.32
C LEU A 850 -48.72 25.24 -39.31
N ASP A 851 -48.28 24.98 -38.05
CA ASP A 851 -48.28 25.99 -36.99
C ASP A 851 -47.23 27.12 -37.23
N MET A 852 -46.16 26.83 -37.97
CA MET A 852 -45.13 27.81 -38.33
C MET A 852 -45.51 28.71 -39.50
N VAL A 853 -46.64 28.44 -40.18
CA VAL A 853 -47.11 29.18 -41.35
C VAL A 853 -47.93 30.41 -40.93
N ASN A 854 -47.43 31.63 -41.19
CA ASN A 854 -48.18 32.85 -40.94
C ASN A 854 -49.14 33.12 -42.05
N LEU A 855 -50.45 32.78 -41.87
CA LEU A 855 -51.54 32.91 -42.86
C LEU A 855 -51.72 34.32 -43.38
N ASN A 856 -51.32 35.38 -42.68
CA ASN A 856 -51.51 36.76 -43.06
C ASN A 856 -50.44 37.29 -44.04
N GLU A 857 -49.32 36.55 -44.21
CA GLU A 857 -48.22 36.94 -45.09
C GLU A 857 -48.07 36.04 -46.33
N LEU A 858 -48.88 34.96 -46.43
CA LEU A 858 -48.84 34.00 -47.53
C LEU A 858 -49.37 34.53 -48.81
N THR A 859 -48.62 34.50 -49.88
CA THR A 859 -49.16 34.68 -51.23
C THR A 859 -49.95 33.44 -51.74
N PRO A 860 -50.87 33.51 -52.69
CA PRO A 860 -51.56 32.33 -53.19
C PRO A 860 -50.61 31.23 -53.74
N ILE A 861 -49.44 31.62 -54.26
CA ILE A 861 -48.42 30.69 -54.78
C ILE A 861 -47.74 30.01 -53.66
N ASP A 862 -47.40 30.70 -52.56
CA ASP A 862 -46.71 30.12 -51.37
C ASP A 862 -47.66 29.16 -50.64
N ALA A 863 -48.95 29.47 -50.58
CA ALA A 863 -49.96 28.58 -50.01
C ALA A 863 -50.07 27.27 -50.80
N LEU A 864 -50.06 27.36 -52.13
CA LEU A 864 -50.06 26.18 -53.01
C LEU A 864 -48.76 25.33 -52.85
N ASN A 865 -47.63 25.97 -52.78
CA ASN A 865 -46.35 25.30 -52.56
C ASN A 865 -46.24 24.60 -51.17
N THR A 866 -46.81 25.24 -50.14
CA THR A 866 -46.93 24.65 -48.80
C THR A 866 -47.81 23.44 -48.74
N LEU A 867 -48.98 23.53 -49.42
CA LEU A 867 -49.92 22.41 -49.60
C LEU A 867 -49.35 21.26 -50.41
N VAL A 868 -48.54 21.53 -51.44
CA VAL A 868 -47.84 20.49 -52.20
C VAL A 868 -46.84 19.80 -51.32
N LYS A 869 -45.99 20.51 -50.53
CA LYS A 869 -45.01 19.93 -49.58
C LYS A 869 -45.69 19.05 -48.51
N ILE A 870 -46.78 19.49 -47.95
CA ILE A 870 -47.58 18.73 -46.99
C ILE A 870 -48.12 17.46 -47.64
N LYS A 871 -48.68 17.56 -48.85
CA LYS A 871 -49.24 16.44 -49.59
C LYS A 871 -48.17 15.42 -49.98
N GLU A 872 -46.95 15.86 -50.34
CA GLU A 872 -45.79 14.97 -50.62
C GLU A 872 -45.35 14.23 -49.38
N LYS A 873 -45.38 14.86 -48.20
CA LYS A 873 -45.09 14.22 -46.91
C LYS A 873 -46.18 13.25 -46.43
N MET A 874 -47.40 13.40 -46.90
CA MET A 874 -48.53 12.52 -46.61
C MET A 874 -48.69 11.35 -47.58
N THR A 875 -48.08 11.41 -48.76
CA THR A 875 -48.17 10.32 -49.77
C THR A 875 -47.01 9.34 -49.60
N PHE A 876 -47.34 8.11 -49.34
CA PHE A 876 -46.51 6.92 -49.48
C PHE A 876 -46.74 6.28 -50.78
#